data_29089f068cd3dcdad596d0e4ad425bf1
#
_entry.id   29089f068cd3dcdad596d0e4ad425bf1
#
_cell.length_a   1.000
_cell.length_b   1.000
_cell.length_c   1.000
_cell.angle_alpha   90.00
_cell.angle_beta   90.00
_cell.angle_gamma   90.00
#
_symmetry.space_group_name_H-M   'P 1'
#
loop_
_entity.id
_entity.type
_entity.pdbx_description
1 polymer ?
#
loop_
_entity_poly.entity_id
_entity_poly.type
_entity_poly.pdbx_seq_one_letter_code
_entity_poly.pdbx_strand_id
1 'polypeptide(L)'
;MWQKIKDMHMEKKRSFRMLLIMELCLLVAGVIGLFGKDDVYYFDSHEMVSSVGGYSQEKEGYFLDESCGAVSGAVKLGGISLPRGVYTVSLYYETDTFMGNMCNMTDLAPQYKTFLCNGEHLYEGLGVTDFQVWVLKDKENLALTVDYGGTGYLLVQGLEIAQSNALSRIFLFCVILGALSVNACYVYVMYDKTYVIDRKDKNILAGLVLVIAFASLPLMVDGMQSNADLVFHLMRVAGIKDGLQMGQFPLRIAPEWQQGYGYACSIFYGDTLLYIAGFLRWLGFSLITSYRLFVLIVNGMTVLIAYYCFQKMFRDKYVGLMCSAVYTLSIYRVAKLYVNGAFGEACANVFLPLIVYGFYRVFTEDIEDKKYGRAWIPLTIGFAGLVQSHLLTGELTGLFTILLCLAMWKKVFRARTFTVLAKTVIYSVLSSLWFLVPFVDYMLRGDFVIQNVAEREIQYRGVQLAQLFSVFFNRGNNVFYYNNGLSDAQPSGIGIALWLPLVVFVGILYFRKTKGLSSKDLKVGKIAAAFGGLAMCMTLLAFPWDKIQFLSSISKTLVSSLQFPNRFLIIASVCLTVVCGVVMKWAMNTWGQKGLVTCVAGIVALLLVSTVYLMNDMVYNNSGYLVYDEECIGSGYVAGGEYLPYGTDASQLMYGKLNYDEGIEIADYSKTGLNIDLTCRNLGQQDGRIELPLLYYWGYKAQDAVTGEEMQVFKGTNNVVSVVVPSGYEGQLKVGFESPWYWRMAELVSVLVVLGLGVSVYIQKRKEMSGHEA
;
A
#
# COMPACT_ATOMS: atom_id res chain seq x y z
N MET A 1 -8.28 -12.97 -34.14
CA MET A 1 -6.98 -13.48 -33.65
C MET A 1 -6.49 -14.69 -34.46
N TRP A 2 -7.21 -15.81 -34.53
CA TRP A 2 -6.83 -17.03 -35.27
C TRP A 2 -6.58 -16.83 -36.77
N GLN A 3 -7.39 -16.03 -37.49
CA GLN A 3 -7.25 -15.78 -38.92
C GLN A 3 -5.99 -14.95 -39.26
N LYS A 4 -5.60 -14.03 -38.37
CA LYS A 4 -4.37 -13.21 -38.55
C LYS A 4 -3.08 -13.98 -38.23
N ILE A 5 -3.14 -14.97 -37.35
CA ILE A 5 -2.02 -15.91 -37.14
C ILE A 5 -1.85 -16.82 -38.40
N LYS A 6 -2.94 -17.12 -39.11
CA LYS A 6 -2.91 -17.87 -40.33
C LYS A 6 -2.20 -17.11 -41.50
N ASP A 7 -2.28 -15.79 -41.50
CA ASP A 7 -1.73 -14.93 -42.56
C ASP A 7 -0.31 -14.42 -42.33
N MET A 8 0.33 -14.85 -41.21
CA MET A 8 1.71 -14.49 -40.87
C MET A 8 2.72 -15.21 -41.80
N HIS A 9 3.80 -14.49 -42.15
CA HIS A 9 4.93 -15.05 -42.92
C HIS A 9 5.53 -16.28 -42.24
N MET A 10 5.96 -17.29 -42.98
CA MET A 10 6.40 -18.59 -42.44
C MET A 10 7.51 -18.50 -41.40
N GLU A 11 8.50 -17.62 -41.53
CA GLU A 11 9.57 -17.40 -40.55
C GLU A 11 9.07 -16.87 -39.24
N LYS A 12 8.11 -15.94 -39.26
CA LYS A 12 7.49 -15.36 -38.08
C LYS A 12 6.62 -16.38 -37.31
N LYS A 13 5.95 -17.29 -38.06
CA LYS A 13 5.22 -18.42 -37.48
C LYS A 13 6.15 -19.39 -36.76
N ARG A 14 7.34 -19.62 -37.32
CA ARG A 14 8.37 -20.48 -36.71
C ARG A 14 8.89 -19.89 -35.41
N SER A 15 9.23 -18.60 -35.41
CA SER A 15 9.68 -17.90 -34.20
C SER A 15 8.62 -17.88 -33.09
N PHE A 16 7.34 -17.65 -33.45
CA PHE A 16 6.25 -17.68 -32.50
C PHE A 16 5.99 -19.07 -31.90
N ARG A 17 6.09 -20.12 -32.75
CA ARG A 17 6.01 -21.52 -32.27
C ARG A 17 7.14 -21.87 -31.31
N MET A 18 8.38 -21.42 -31.64
CA MET A 18 9.53 -21.64 -30.74
C MET A 18 9.34 -20.93 -29.41
N LEU A 19 8.81 -19.68 -29.38
CA LEU A 19 8.48 -18.97 -28.17
C LEU A 19 7.46 -19.74 -27.32
N LEU A 20 6.35 -20.19 -27.95
CA LEU A 20 5.32 -20.97 -27.23
C LEU A 20 5.84 -22.31 -26.69
N ILE A 21 6.74 -22.98 -27.42
CA ILE A 21 7.37 -24.21 -26.94
C ILE A 21 8.26 -23.90 -25.73
N MET A 22 9.06 -22.85 -25.79
CA MET A 22 9.90 -22.42 -24.67
C MET A 22 9.06 -22.07 -23.42
N GLU A 23 7.97 -21.31 -23.59
CA GLU A 23 7.03 -20.98 -22.53
C GLU A 23 6.38 -22.23 -21.94
N LEU A 24 5.98 -23.18 -22.79
CA LEU A 24 5.42 -24.45 -22.33
C LEU A 24 6.46 -25.27 -21.54
N CYS A 25 7.72 -25.31 -21.98
CA CYS A 25 8.79 -25.99 -21.25
C CYS A 25 9.00 -25.35 -19.86
N LEU A 26 8.98 -24.01 -19.77
CA LEU A 26 9.10 -23.30 -18.49
C LEU A 26 7.88 -23.54 -17.58
N LEU A 27 6.68 -23.58 -18.15
CA LEU A 27 5.47 -23.92 -17.39
C LEU A 27 5.53 -25.35 -16.83
N VAL A 28 5.94 -26.30 -17.67
CA VAL A 28 6.11 -27.69 -17.26
C VAL A 28 7.17 -27.81 -16.16
N ALA A 29 8.30 -27.12 -16.30
CA ALA A 29 9.34 -27.09 -15.27
C ALA A 29 8.83 -26.51 -13.95
N GLY A 30 8.04 -25.43 -14.00
CA GLY A 30 7.39 -24.83 -12.83
C GLY A 30 6.40 -25.77 -12.16
N VAL A 31 5.58 -26.47 -12.95
CA VAL A 31 4.64 -27.48 -12.44
C VAL A 31 5.37 -28.66 -11.82
N ILE A 32 6.41 -29.17 -12.45
CA ILE A 32 7.24 -30.25 -11.88
C ILE A 32 7.84 -29.83 -10.53
N GLY A 33 8.30 -28.57 -10.42
CA GLY A 33 8.82 -28.03 -9.18
C GLY A 33 7.79 -27.99 -8.03
N LEU A 34 6.49 -27.98 -8.33
CA LEU A 34 5.44 -28.05 -7.30
C LEU A 34 5.32 -29.47 -6.67
N PHE A 35 5.81 -30.49 -7.37
CA PHE A 35 5.82 -31.88 -6.93
C PHE A 35 7.23 -32.34 -6.52
N GLY A 36 8.15 -31.38 -6.27
CA GLY A 36 9.49 -31.67 -5.80
C GLY A 36 9.47 -32.39 -4.42
N LYS A 37 10.54 -33.15 -4.12
CA LYS A 37 10.70 -33.75 -2.79
C LYS A 37 10.88 -32.61 -1.78
N ASP A 38 10.08 -32.63 -0.73
CA ASP A 38 10.24 -31.78 0.42
C ASP A 38 11.33 -32.38 1.30
N ASP A 39 12.50 -31.71 1.38
CA ASP A 39 13.50 -32.06 2.38
C ASP A 39 12.93 -31.58 3.73
N VAL A 40 12.81 -32.55 4.66
CA VAL A 40 12.34 -32.28 6.02
C VAL A 40 13.50 -32.55 6.97
N TYR A 41 13.85 -31.58 7.78
CA TYR A 41 14.81 -31.64 8.85
C TYR A 41 14.04 -31.68 10.17
N TYR A 42 14.25 -32.68 10.97
CA TYR A 42 13.63 -32.82 12.28
C TYR A 42 14.68 -32.70 13.37
N PHE A 43 14.44 -31.87 14.37
CA PHE A 43 15.32 -31.68 15.52
C PHE A 43 14.52 -31.98 16.79
N ASP A 44 15.01 -32.96 17.52
CA ASP A 44 14.45 -33.33 18.81
C ASP A 44 14.82 -32.31 19.89
N SER A 45 14.00 -32.21 20.93
CA SER A 45 14.28 -31.37 22.09
C SER A 45 15.63 -31.65 22.75
N HIS A 46 16.16 -32.90 22.66
CA HIS A 46 17.49 -33.26 23.15
C HIS A 46 18.66 -32.58 22.42
N GLU A 47 18.45 -32.13 21.19
CA GLU A 47 19.44 -31.37 20.43
C GLU A 47 19.47 -29.89 20.84
N MET A 48 18.47 -29.43 21.60
CA MET A 48 18.36 -28.06 22.10
C MET A 48 19.13 -27.92 23.41
N VAL A 49 19.45 -26.67 23.75
CA VAL A 49 20.11 -26.31 25.01
C VAL A 49 19.29 -25.24 25.71
N SER A 50 18.97 -25.47 26.96
CA SER A 50 18.31 -24.45 27.79
C SER A 50 19.29 -23.83 28.76
N SER A 51 19.16 -22.51 28.93
CA SER A 51 19.90 -21.70 29.91
C SER A 51 19.23 -21.66 31.29
N VAL A 52 17.94 -21.96 31.34
CA VAL A 52 17.09 -21.96 32.54
C VAL A 52 16.06 -23.07 32.46
N GLY A 53 15.42 -23.40 33.58
CA GLY A 53 14.48 -24.53 33.65
C GLY A 53 15.15 -25.89 33.56
N GLY A 54 14.39 -26.93 33.27
CA GLY A 54 14.88 -28.32 33.23
C GLY A 54 14.25 -29.13 32.12
N TYR A 55 14.98 -30.18 31.69
CA TYR A 55 14.43 -31.16 30.75
C TYR A 55 13.43 -32.08 31.46
N SER A 56 12.21 -32.15 30.96
CA SER A 56 11.19 -33.08 31.46
C SER A 56 11.17 -34.33 30.63
N GLN A 57 11.56 -35.49 31.24
CA GLN A 57 11.50 -36.79 30.58
C GLN A 57 10.06 -37.27 30.31
N GLU A 58 9.11 -36.85 31.16
CA GLU A 58 7.71 -37.24 31.04
C GLU A 58 7.03 -36.53 29.87
N LYS A 59 7.39 -35.28 29.63
CA LYS A 59 6.80 -34.43 28.57
C LYS A 59 7.70 -34.29 27.33
N GLU A 60 8.83 -34.97 27.32
CA GLU A 60 9.82 -34.97 26.22
C GLU A 60 10.18 -33.56 25.72
N GLY A 61 10.54 -32.66 26.66
CA GLY A 61 10.87 -31.28 26.28
C GLY A 61 11.47 -30.44 27.42
N TYR A 62 11.94 -29.23 27.09
CA TYR A 62 12.42 -28.27 28.08
C TYR A 62 11.23 -27.52 28.70
N PHE A 63 11.11 -27.69 30.01
CA PHE A 63 10.05 -27.05 30.83
C PHE A 63 10.59 -25.84 31.56
N LEU A 64 9.91 -24.71 31.41
CA LEU A 64 10.17 -23.43 32.05
C LEU A 64 8.92 -22.97 32.78
N ASP A 65 9.08 -22.39 33.95
CA ASP A 65 8.01 -21.86 34.78
C ASP A 65 8.40 -20.48 35.38
N GLU A 66 7.50 -19.87 36.11
CA GLU A 66 7.68 -18.54 36.69
C GLU A 66 8.95 -18.39 37.53
N SER A 67 9.48 -19.49 38.10
CA SER A 67 10.71 -19.46 38.89
C SER A 67 11.96 -19.13 38.05
N CYS A 68 11.86 -19.32 36.73
CA CYS A 68 12.93 -18.99 35.79
C CYS A 68 13.04 -17.46 35.51
N GLY A 69 11.97 -16.69 35.78
CA GLY A 69 11.87 -15.30 35.40
C GLY A 69 11.87 -15.10 33.87
N ALA A 70 11.70 -13.87 33.39
CA ALA A 70 11.77 -13.57 31.97
C ALA A 70 13.21 -13.71 31.43
N VAL A 71 13.41 -14.56 30.43
CA VAL A 71 14.74 -14.84 29.84
C VAL A 71 14.69 -14.85 28.32
N SER A 72 15.50 -14.02 27.69
CA SER A 72 15.70 -14.07 26.24
C SER A 72 16.67 -15.17 25.86
N GLY A 73 16.28 -15.97 24.85
CA GLY A 73 17.04 -17.14 24.42
C GLY A 73 17.11 -18.23 25.50
N ALA A 74 16.01 -18.44 26.21
CA ALA A 74 15.88 -19.47 27.25
C ALA A 74 16.20 -20.87 26.72
N VAL A 75 15.64 -21.22 25.53
CA VAL A 75 15.97 -22.45 24.80
C VAL A 75 16.62 -22.09 23.48
N LYS A 76 17.65 -22.84 23.07
CA LYS A 76 18.42 -22.59 21.85
C LYS A 76 18.73 -23.88 21.11
N LEU A 77 18.59 -23.83 19.78
CA LEU A 77 19.13 -24.81 18.85
C LEU A 77 20.06 -24.09 17.89
N GLY A 78 21.34 -24.44 17.85
CA GLY A 78 22.35 -23.83 16.98
C GLY A 78 22.90 -24.83 15.95
N GLY A 79 23.68 -24.31 14.98
CA GLY A 79 24.33 -25.16 13.97
C GLY A 79 23.38 -25.69 12.91
N ILE A 80 22.23 -25.12 12.72
CA ILE A 80 21.28 -25.50 11.67
C ILE A 80 21.88 -25.09 10.33
N SER A 81 22.01 -26.05 9.42
CA SER A 81 22.49 -25.84 8.06
C SER A 81 21.38 -26.03 7.06
N LEU A 82 21.07 -24.97 6.30
CA LEU A 82 20.03 -25.00 5.26
C LEU A 82 20.61 -24.57 3.93
N PRO A 83 20.42 -25.35 2.85
CA PRO A 83 20.72 -24.90 1.50
C PRO A 83 19.78 -23.77 1.07
N ARG A 84 20.10 -23.12 -0.02
CA ARG A 84 19.25 -22.09 -0.61
C ARG A 84 17.83 -22.61 -0.86
N GLY A 85 16.84 -21.97 -0.27
CA GLY A 85 15.44 -22.40 -0.39
C GLY A 85 14.49 -21.50 0.40
N VAL A 86 13.23 -21.88 0.38
CA VAL A 86 12.20 -21.35 1.29
C VAL A 86 11.75 -22.52 2.15
N TYR A 87 11.70 -22.30 3.45
CA TYR A 87 11.38 -23.33 4.42
C TYR A 87 10.22 -22.88 5.29
N THR A 88 9.35 -23.84 5.63
CA THR A 88 8.39 -23.68 6.73
C THR A 88 9.05 -24.28 7.97
N VAL A 89 9.09 -23.50 9.03
CA VAL A 89 9.64 -23.89 10.32
C VAL A 89 8.48 -24.07 11.27
N SER A 90 8.33 -25.25 11.86
CA SER A 90 7.28 -25.62 12.79
C SER A 90 7.89 -25.89 14.14
N LEU A 91 7.63 -25.03 15.13
CA LEU A 91 8.08 -25.21 16.50
C LEU A 91 6.96 -25.86 17.32
N TYR A 92 7.21 -27.01 17.93
CA TYR A 92 6.28 -27.72 18.79
C TYR A 92 6.48 -27.30 20.24
N TYR A 93 5.41 -26.87 20.90
CA TYR A 93 5.45 -26.35 22.27
C TYR A 93 4.11 -26.52 22.99
N GLU A 94 4.12 -26.33 24.28
CA GLU A 94 2.92 -26.24 25.11
C GLU A 94 3.09 -25.05 26.09
N THR A 95 2.10 -24.22 26.26
CA THR A 95 2.11 -23.07 27.18
C THR A 95 0.70 -22.78 27.67
N ASP A 96 0.59 -22.22 28.87
CA ASP A 96 -0.65 -21.70 29.46
C ASP A 96 -0.72 -20.16 29.43
N THR A 97 0.20 -19.53 28.71
CA THR A 97 0.25 -18.07 28.61
C THR A 97 -0.06 -17.57 27.21
N PHE A 98 -0.78 -16.45 27.16
CA PHE A 98 -1.18 -15.80 25.92
C PHE A 98 -0.14 -14.84 25.35
N MET A 99 0.84 -14.41 26.15
CA MET A 99 1.83 -13.41 25.74
C MET A 99 3.16 -13.59 26.46
N GLY A 100 4.23 -13.11 25.81
CA GLY A 100 5.56 -13.04 26.39
C GLY A 100 6.50 -14.15 25.92
N ASN A 101 5.99 -15.27 25.43
CA ASN A 101 6.81 -16.32 24.86
C ASN A 101 6.95 -16.11 23.35
N MET A 102 8.18 -16.10 22.86
CA MET A 102 8.48 -15.86 21.44
C MET A 102 9.59 -16.76 20.94
N CYS A 103 9.61 -17.07 19.66
CA CYS A 103 10.77 -17.68 19.03
C CYS A 103 11.38 -16.81 17.95
N ASN A 104 12.69 -16.99 17.74
CA ASN A 104 13.45 -16.26 16.75
C ASN A 104 14.37 -17.21 15.98
N MET A 105 14.52 -16.99 14.67
CA MET A 105 15.52 -17.70 13.87
C MET A 105 16.54 -16.71 13.33
N THR A 106 17.82 -16.95 13.65
CA THR A 106 18.90 -15.98 13.44
C THR A 106 20.04 -16.62 12.66
N ASP A 107 20.65 -15.89 11.73
CA ASP A 107 21.94 -16.21 11.13
C ASP A 107 23.05 -15.65 12.05
N LEU A 108 23.85 -16.54 12.60
CA LEU A 108 24.98 -16.20 13.48
C LEU A 108 26.26 -15.86 12.71
N ALA A 109 26.18 -15.47 11.44
CA ALA A 109 27.35 -15.06 10.65
C ALA A 109 28.15 -13.93 11.34
N PRO A 110 29.49 -13.90 11.20
CA PRO A 110 30.40 -13.24 12.14
C PRO A 110 30.33 -11.70 12.21
N GLN A 111 29.60 -11.02 11.34
CA GLN A 111 29.60 -9.55 11.33
C GLN A 111 28.30 -8.90 11.79
N TYR A 112 27.14 -9.54 11.56
CA TYR A 112 25.83 -8.98 11.96
C TYR A 112 24.85 -10.13 12.19
N LYS A 113 24.17 -10.12 13.34
CA LYS A 113 23.00 -10.98 13.53
C LYS A 113 21.93 -10.57 12.53
N THR A 114 21.58 -11.46 11.62
CA THR A 114 20.48 -11.26 10.70
C THR A 114 19.34 -12.18 11.13
N PHE A 115 18.23 -11.59 11.54
CA PHE A 115 17.03 -12.36 11.85
C PHE A 115 16.41 -12.86 10.54
N LEU A 116 16.13 -14.14 10.45
CA LEU A 116 15.33 -14.77 9.40
C LEU A 116 13.87 -14.85 9.83
N CYS A 117 13.63 -14.95 11.13
CA CYS A 117 12.37 -14.77 11.82
C CYS A 117 12.67 -14.08 13.16
N ASN A 118 11.84 -13.14 13.58
CA ASN A 118 12.06 -12.38 14.81
C ASN A 118 10.75 -12.08 15.53
N GLY A 119 10.54 -12.74 16.67
CA GLY A 119 9.41 -12.47 17.56
C GLY A 119 8.12 -13.20 17.19
N GLU A 120 8.21 -14.42 16.61
CA GLU A 120 7.04 -15.29 16.48
C GLU A 120 6.50 -15.64 17.85
N HIS A 121 5.23 -15.31 18.10
CA HIS A 121 4.60 -15.54 19.39
C HIS A 121 4.14 -16.97 19.57
N LEU A 122 4.38 -17.50 20.77
CA LEU A 122 3.92 -18.80 21.21
C LEU A 122 2.69 -18.65 22.07
N TYR A 123 1.54 -19.06 21.55
CA TYR A 123 0.24 -18.86 22.19
C TYR A 123 -0.29 -20.14 22.84
N GLU A 124 -1.05 -19.97 23.93
CA GLU A 124 -1.77 -21.07 24.56
C GLU A 124 -2.69 -21.79 23.56
N GLY A 125 -2.76 -23.11 23.69
CA GLY A 125 -3.72 -23.96 22.95
C GLY A 125 -3.36 -24.25 21.49
N LEU A 126 -2.32 -23.64 20.90
CA LEU A 126 -1.93 -23.96 19.51
C LEU A 126 -1.06 -25.20 19.41
N GLY A 127 -0.16 -25.45 20.35
CA GLY A 127 0.72 -26.60 20.38
C GLY A 127 1.83 -26.59 19.31
N VAL A 128 1.69 -25.84 18.25
CA VAL A 128 2.66 -25.64 17.19
C VAL A 128 2.53 -24.23 16.63
N THR A 129 3.67 -23.62 16.30
CA THR A 129 3.70 -22.38 15.52
C THR A 129 4.50 -22.59 14.25
N ASP A 130 3.96 -22.08 13.11
CA ASP A 130 4.51 -22.22 11.78
C ASP A 130 4.90 -20.87 11.19
N PHE A 131 6.16 -20.72 10.78
CA PHE A 131 6.62 -19.52 10.08
C PHE A 131 7.51 -19.84 8.88
N GLN A 132 7.60 -18.91 7.92
CA GLN A 132 8.41 -19.12 6.72
C GLN A 132 9.76 -18.43 6.81
N VAL A 133 10.81 -19.15 6.41
CA VAL A 133 12.18 -18.65 6.38
C VAL A 133 12.72 -18.67 4.94
N TRP A 134 13.28 -17.53 4.51
CA TRP A 134 13.89 -17.38 3.20
C TRP A 134 15.41 -17.44 3.29
N VAL A 135 15.99 -18.52 2.77
CA VAL A 135 17.42 -18.75 2.70
C VAL A 135 17.90 -18.45 1.28
N LEU A 136 18.43 -17.24 1.07
CA LEU A 136 18.83 -16.76 -0.27
C LEU A 136 20.15 -17.35 -0.75
N LYS A 137 21.01 -17.78 0.19
CA LYS A 137 22.29 -18.47 -0.02
C LYS A 137 22.42 -19.55 1.04
N ASP A 138 23.15 -20.62 0.73
CA ASP A 138 23.41 -21.69 1.69
C ASP A 138 23.92 -21.10 3.01
N LYS A 139 23.34 -21.53 4.11
CA LYS A 139 23.64 -21.09 5.47
C LYS A 139 24.06 -22.30 6.30
N GLU A 140 25.16 -22.16 7.03
CA GLU A 140 25.73 -23.25 7.83
C GLU A 140 25.62 -23.00 9.35
N ASN A 141 25.15 -21.82 9.76
CA ASN A 141 25.16 -21.47 11.17
C ASN A 141 23.90 -20.68 11.58
N LEU A 142 22.76 -21.27 11.29
CA LEU A 142 21.48 -20.74 11.76
C LEU A 142 21.21 -21.22 13.18
N ALA A 143 20.54 -20.39 13.97
CA ALA A 143 20.10 -20.72 15.31
C ALA A 143 18.65 -20.35 15.52
N LEU A 144 17.87 -21.25 16.09
CA LEU A 144 16.58 -20.97 16.70
C LEU A 144 16.79 -20.59 18.16
N THR A 145 16.13 -19.56 18.63
CA THR A 145 16.09 -19.18 20.05
C THR A 145 14.65 -18.97 20.48
N VAL A 146 14.31 -19.47 21.65
CA VAL A 146 13.00 -19.29 22.28
C VAL A 146 13.16 -18.39 23.48
N ASP A 147 12.39 -17.31 23.54
CA ASP A 147 12.34 -16.36 24.65
C ASP A 147 11.16 -16.72 25.55
N TYR A 148 11.41 -16.76 26.87
CA TYR A 148 10.38 -17.00 27.87
C TYR A 148 9.98 -15.71 28.57
N GLY A 149 8.68 -15.41 28.62
CA GLY A 149 8.13 -14.15 29.16
C GLY A 149 8.10 -14.05 30.68
N GLY A 150 8.40 -15.13 31.40
CA GLY A 150 8.45 -15.16 32.89
C GLY A 150 7.08 -15.30 33.55
N THR A 151 6.04 -15.67 32.83
CA THR A 151 4.69 -15.91 33.36
C THR A 151 4.17 -17.25 32.89
N GLY A 152 3.46 -17.99 33.76
CA GLY A 152 2.95 -19.32 33.46
C GLY A 152 4.05 -20.34 33.17
N TYR A 153 3.77 -21.34 32.33
CA TYR A 153 4.78 -22.29 31.89
C TYR A 153 4.98 -22.28 30.38
N LEU A 154 6.14 -22.73 29.94
CA LEU A 154 6.47 -23.02 28.55
C LEU A 154 7.20 -24.35 28.46
N LEU A 155 6.70 -25.26 27.65
CA LEU A 155 7.36 -26.53 27.31
C LEU A 155 7.74 -26.48 25.81
N VAL A 156 9.01 -26.63 25.49
CA VAL A 156 9.54 -26.68 24.11
C VAL A 156 9.90 -28.15 23.79
N GLN A 157 9.25 -28.71 22.76
CA GLN A 157 9.27 -30.14 22.48
C GLN A 157 10.11 -30.54 21.25
N GLY A 158 10.11 -29.71 20.19
CA GLY A 158 10.85 -30.04 18.99
C GLY A 158 10.71 -29.02 17.89
N LEU A 159 11.47 -29.21 16.83
CA LEU A 159 11.47 -28.33 15.67
C LEU A 159 11.46 -29.15 14.38
N GLU A 160 10.58 -28.82 13.47
CA GLU A 160 10.57 -29.37 12.12
C GLU A 160 10.82 -28.21 11.11
N ILE A 161 11.71 -28.47 10.14
CA ILE A 161 11.99 -27.52 9.06
C ILE A 161 11.73 -28.24 7.74
N ALA A 162 10.67 -27.88 7.05
CA ALA A 162 10.27 -28.46 5.78
C ALA A 162 10.49 -27.50 4.62
N GLN A 163 11.02 -27.98 3.50
CA GLN A 163 11.19 -27.16 2.31
C GLN A 163 9.82 -26.76 1.74
N SER A 164 9.60 -25.46 1.55
CA SER A 164 8.35 -24.92 1.02
C SER A 164 8.35 -24.86 -0.51
N ASN A 165 7.20 -25.15 -1.13
CA ASN A 165 6.98 -25.01 -2.57
C ASN A 165 6.82 -23.55 -3.05
N ALA A 166 7.04 -22.57 -2.17
CA ALA A 166 6.86 -21.15 -2.48
C ALA A 166 7.69 -20.70 -3.69
N LEU A 167 8.96 -21.13 -3.81
CA LEU A 167 9.80 -20.79 -4.97
C LEU A 167 9.22 -21.30 -6.28
N SER A 168 8.66 -22.50 -6.31
CA SER A 168 8.03 -23.08 -7.50
C SER A 168 6.74 -22.35 -7.86
N ARG A 169 5.94 -21.95 -6.87
CA ARG A 169 4.75 -21.10 -7.08
C ARG A 169 5.11 -19.72 -7.65
N ILE A 170 6.13 -19.08 -7.09
CA ILE A 170 6.65 -17.79 -7.56
C ILE A 170 7.19 -17.92 -8.99
N PHE A 171 8.00 -18.95 -9.26
CA PHE A 171 8.54 -19.20 -10.58
C PHE A 171 7.40 -19.38 -11.61
N LEU A 172 6.42 -20.20 -11.29
CA LEU A 172 5.26 -20.44 -12.16
C LEU A 172 4.47 -19.16 -12.43
N PHE A 173 4.23 -18.36 -11.39
CA PHE A 173 3.59 -17.05 -11.51
C PHE A 173 4.38 -16.11 -12.44
N CYS A 174 5.71 -16.01 -12.25
CA CYS A 174 6.57 -15.19 -13.10
C CYS A 174 6.57 -15.66 -14.54
N VAL A 175 6.58 -16.97 -14.78
CA VAL A 175 6.51 -17.56 -16.12
C VAL A 175 5.17 -17.24 -16.78
N ILE A 176 4.05 -17.41 -16.07
CA ILE A 176 2.71 -17.09 -16.60
C ILE A 176 2.61 -15.59 -16.95
N LEU A 177 3.01 -14.72 -16.02
CA LEU A 177 2.96 -13.28 -16.23
C LEU A 177 3.90 -12.83 -17.36
N GLY A 178 5.11 -13.40 -17.40
CA GLY A 178 6.08 -13.18 -18.46
C GLY A 178 5.55 -13.62 -19.83
N ALA A 179 5.01 -14.83 -19.92
CA ALA A 179 4.42 -15.36 -21.13
C ALA A 179 3.24 -14.50 -21.62
N LEU A 180 2.31 -14.13 -20.71
CA LEU A 180 1.20 -13.24 -21.06
C LEU A 180 1.70 -11.88 -21.58
N SER A 181 2.71 -11.29 -20.94
CA SER A 181 3.28 -10.00 -21.32
C SER A 181 4.00 -10.07 -22.67
N VAL A 182 4.86 -11.08 -22.87
CA VAL A 182 5.62 -11.29 -24.11
C VAL A 182 4.68 -11.60 -25.25
N ASN A 183 3.70 -12.48 -25.06
CA ASN A 183 2.71 -12.80 -26.08
C ASN A 183 1.83 -11.60 -26.45
N ALA A 184 1.42 -10.79 -25.47
CA ALA A 184 0.67 -9.56 -25.73
C ALA A 184 1.52 -8.56 -26.55
N CYS A 185 2.78 -8.35 -26.18
CA CYS A 185 3.72 -7.52 -26.94
C CYS A 185 3.97 -8.09 -28.35
N TYR A 186 4.18 -9.39 -28.47
CA TYR A 186 4.42 -10.04 -29.76
C TYR A 186 3.20 -9.88 -30.68
N VAL A 187 1.99 -10.18 -30.18
CA VAL A 187 0.74 -10.00 -30.93
C VAL A 187 0.54 -8.53 -31.31
N TYR A 188 0.84 -7.59 -30.41
CA TYR A 188 0.73 -6.16 -30.68
C TYR A 188 1.68 -5.71 -31.79
N VAL A 189 2.96 -6.07 -31.68
CA VAL A 189 3.99 -5.73 -32.73
C VAL A 189 3.70 -6.39 -34.05
N MET A 190 3.16 -7.61 -34.07
CA MET A 190 2.79 -8.31 -35.31
C MET A 190 1.47 -7.84 -35.92
N TYR A 191 0.58 -7.27 -35.10
CA TYR A 191 -0.72 -6.77 -35.52
C TYR A 191 -0.62 -5.41 -36.19
N ASP A 192 0.30 -4.56 -35.75
CA ASP A 192 0.53 -3.23 -36.30
C ASP A 192 1.73 -3.26 -37.24
N LYS A 193 1.49 -3.59 -38.52
CA LYS A 193 2.52 -3.59 -39.57
C LYS A 193 3.15 -2.22 -39.84
N THR A 194 2.54 -1.13 -39.29
CA THR A 194 2.95 0.26 -39.54
C THR A 194 3.80 0.80 -38.38
N TYR A 195 3.84 0.12 -37.23
CA TYR A 195 4.58 0.60 -36.06
C TYR A 195 6.07 0.23 -36.20
N VAL A 196 6.87 1.21 -36.53
CA VAL A 196 8.34 1.11 -36.54
C VAL A 196 8.82 1.81 -35.25
N ILE A 197 9.48 1.06 -34.36
CA ILE A 197 10.16 1.65 -33.17
C ILE A 197 11.36 2.45 -33.70
N ASP A 198 11.20 3.77 -33.76
CA ASP A 198 12.26 4.66 -34.17
C ASP A 198 13.32 4.87 -33.07
N ARG A 199 14.42 5.55 -33.41
CA ARG A 199 15.46 5.88 -32.44
C ARG A 199 14.94 6.73 -31.27
N LYS A 200 13.96 7.59 -31.55
CA LYS A 200 13.32 8.45 -30.52
C LYS A 200 12.54 7.61 -29.51
N ASP A 201 11.80 6.61 -29.97
CA ASP A 201 11.05 5.71 -29.09
C ASP A 201 11.97 4.86 -28.21
N LYS A 202 13.10 4.38 -28.77
CA LYS A 202 14.13 3.68 -28.00
C LYS A 202 14.72 4.56 -26.89
N ASN A 203 15.04 5.82 -27.21
CA ASN A 203 15.56 6.78 -26.25
C ASN A 203 14.53 7.09 -25.14
N ILE A 204 13.25 7.22 -25.50
CA ILE A 204 12.18 7.44 -24.52
C ILE A 204 12.03 6.23 -23.60
N LEU A 205 12.00 5.01 -24.17
CA LEU A 205 11.91 3.79 -23.38
C LEU A 205 13.10 3.65 -22.42
N ALA A 206 14.31 3.88 -22.90
CA ALA A 206 15.52 3.89 -22.07
C ALA A 206 15.41 4.95 -20.94
N GLY A 207 14.95 6.16 -21.27
CA GLY A 207 14.71 7.21 -20.28
C GLY A 207 13.68 6.83 -19.20
N LEU A 208 12.57 6.23 -19.58
CA LEU A 208 11.54 5.73 -18.66
C LEU A 208 12.11 4.67 -17.71
N VAL A 209 12.85 3.69 -18.27
CA VAL A 209 13.51 2.65 -17.46
C VAL A 209 14.51 3.26 -16.48
N LEU A 210 15.32 4.23 -16.93
CA LEU A 210 16.29 4.94 -16.06
C LEU A 210 15.59 5.70 -14.94
N VAL A 211 14.48 6.38 -15.21
CA VAL A 211 13.69 7.08 -14.17
C VAL A 211 13.12 6.10 -13.15
N ILE A 212 12.57 4.97 -13.61
CA ILE A 212 12.06 3.92 -12.71
C ILE A 212 13.19 3.35 -11.85
N ALA A 213 14.31 2.99 -12.47
CA ALA A 213 15.47 2.44 -11.77
C ALA A 213 16.03 3.43 -10.74
N PHE A 214 16.20 4.69 -11.11
CA PHE A 214 16.70 5.73 -10.21
C PHE A 214 15.72 6.00 -9.05
N ALA A 215 14.40 6.08 -9.32
CA ALA A 215 13.40 6.22 -8.29
C ALA A 215 13.33 5.02 -7.33
N SER A 216 13.85 3.87 -7.73
CA SER A 216 13.81 2.62 -6.98
C SER A 216 15.15 2.23 -6.33
N LEU A 217 16.18 3.08 -6.43
CA LEU A 217 17.51 2.83 -5.83
C LEU A 217 17.44 2.46 -4.33
N PRO A 218 16.62 3.12 -3.49
CA PRO A 218 16.55 2.78 -2.07
C PRO A 218 16.06 1.35 -1.78
N LEU A 219 15.47 0.67 -2.77
CA LEU A 219 15.02 -0.73 -2.63
C LEU A 219 16.17 -1.75 -2.78
N MET A 220 17.34 -1.32 -3.25
CA MET A 220 18.51 -2.19 -3.47
C MET A 220 19.32 -2.44 -2.20
N VAL A 221 18.97 -1.80 -1.11
CA VAL A 221 19.65 -1.92 0.18
C VAL A 221 19.17 -3.18 0.91
N ASP A 222 20.04 -3.84 1.67
CA ASP A 222 19.67 -4.95 2.52
C ASP A 222 18.83 -4.43 3.70
N GLY A 223 17.61 -4.95 3.85
CA GLY A 223 16.65 -4.50 4.87
C GLY A 223 15.66 -3.43 4.40
N MET A 224 14.94 -2.86 5.33
CA MET A 224 13.99 -1.77 5.12
C MET A 224 14.31 -0.61 6.05
N GLN A 225 14.10 0.60 5.57
CA GLN A 225 14.30 1.79 6.40
C GLN A 225 13.19 1.87 7.46
N SER A 226 13.58 1.94 8.75
CA SER A 226 12.64 2.25 9.82
C SER A 226 12.10 3.66 9.63
N ASN A 227 10.78 3.79 9.60
CA ASN A 227 10.10 5.08 9.51
C ASN A 227 8.71 5.02 10.17
N ALA A 228 8.07 6.18 10.29
CA ALA A 228 6.86 6.32 11.11
C ALA A 228 5.67 5.44 10.66
N ASP A 229 5.43 5.31 9.33
CA ASP A 229 4.21 4.71 8.81
C ASP A 229 4.44 3.32 8.20
N LEU A 230 5.70 2.88 8.04
CA LEU A 230 6.01 1.65 7.31
C LEU A 230 5.44 0.42 8.00
N VAL A 231 5.63 0.28 9.31
CA VAL A 231 5.13 -0.86 10.09
C VAL A 231 3.63 -1.01 9.93
N PHE A 232 2.90 0.10 10.09
CA PHE A 232 1.44 0.12 9.90
C PHE A 232 1.03 -0.40 8.52
N HIS A 233 1.73 0.00 7.46
CA HIS A 233 1.41 -0.45 6.10
C HIS A 233 1.84 -1.90 5.84
N LEU A 234 2.95 -2.36 6.44
CA LEU A 234 3.36 -3.76 6.35
C LEU A 234 2.36 -4.68 7.06
N MET A 235 1.85 -4.27 8.23
CA MET A 235 0.77 -4.97 8.90
C MET A 235 -0.49 -5.06 8.01
N ARG A 236 -0.83 -4.00 7.26
CA ARG A 236 -1.94 -4.08 6.29
C ARG A 236 -1.67 -5.09 5.18
N VAL A 237 -0.42 -5.20 4.71
CA VAL A 237 -0.02 -6.22 3.72
C VAL A 237 -0.17 -7.63 4.30
N ALA A 238 0.28 -7.84 5.53
CA ALA A 238 0.09 -9.11 6.24
C ALA A 238 -1.40 -9.43 6.41
N GLY A 239 -2.19 -8.48 6.91
CA GLY A 239 -3.64 -8.66 7.07
C GLY A 239 -4.38 -9.00 5.76
N ILE A 240 -3.95 -8.44 4.61
CA ILE A 240 -4.49 -8.81 3.30
C ILE A 240 -4.14 -10.28 2.96
N LYS A 241 -2.88 -10.70 3.21
CA LYS A 241 -2.47 -12.09 3.03
C LYS A 241 -3.34 -13.03 3.88
N ASP A 242 -3.49 -12.74 5.16
CA ASP A 242 -4.27 -13.54 6.11
C ASP A 242 -5.74 -13.63 5.67
N GLY A 243 -6.34 -12.49 5.30
CA GLY A 243 -7.70 -12.46 4.77
C GLY A 243 -7.87 -13.32 3.51
N LEU A 244 -6.91 -13.27 2.57
CA LEU A 244 -6.94 -14.10 1.35
C LEU A 244 -6.80 -15.60 1.69
N GLN A 245 -5.97 -15.96 2.67
CA GLN A 245 -5.83 -17.35 3.14
C GLN A 245 -7.13 -17.88 3.76
N MET A 246 -7.87 -17.02 4.48
CA MET A 246 -9.17 -17.33 5.09
C MET A 246 -10.34 -17.21 4.11
N GLY A 247 -10.09 -16.92 2.83
CA GLY A 247 -11.14 -16.74 1.82
C GLY A 247 -11.92 -15.42 1.93
N GLN A 248 -11.42 -14.44 2.68
CA GLN A 248 -12.03 -13.11 2.77
C GLN A 248 -11.56 -12.20 1.62
N PHE A 249 -12.48 -11.83 0.76
CA PHE A 249 -12.23 -10.83 -0.27
C PHE A 249 -13.49 -10.00 -0.54
N PRO A 250 -13.43 -8.67 -0.51
CA PRO A 250 -12.33 -7.84 0.01
C PRO A 250 -12.12 -8.02 1.52
N LEU A 251 -10.89 -7.81 2.01
CA LEU A 251 -10.60 -7.76 3.44
C LEU A 251 -11.40 -6.63 4.10
N ARG A 252 -12.02 -6.89 5.24
CA ARG A 252 -12.76 -5.89 6.03
C ARG A 252 -12.10 -5.66 7.39
N ILE A 253 -11.79 -6.76 8.06
CA ILE A 253 -11.16 -6.77 9.38
C ILE A 253 -9.91 -7.64 9.26
N ALA A 254 -8.74 -7.09 9.58
CA ALA A 254 -7.51 -7.86 9.66
C ALA A 254 -7.54 -8.72 10.92
N PRO A 255 -7.53 -10.06 10.82
CA PRO A 255 -7.88 -10.94 11.94
C PRO A 255 -6.85 -10.97 13.06
N GLU A 256 -5.55 -10.91 12.71
CA GLU A 256 -4.45 -11.10 13.68
C GLU A 256 -4.09 -9.84 14.45
N TRP A 257 -4.64 -8.67 14.09
CA TRP A 257 -4.34 -7.43 14.76
C TRP A 257 -5.02 -7.33 16.13
N GLN A 258 -4.45 -6.51 17.02
CA GLN A 258 -4.96 -6.30 18.38
C GLN A 258 -5.03 -7.61 19.17
N GLN A 259 -3.92 -8.36 19.19
CA GLN A 259 -3.84 -9.64 19.90
C GLN A 259 -4.87 -10.66 19.37
N GLY A 260 -5.08 -10.68 18.06
CA GLY A 260 -6.07 -11.55 17.42
C GLY A 260 -7.53 -11.10 17.55
N TYR A 261 -7.82 -9.96 18.22
CA TYR A 261 -9.19 -9.46 18.34
C TYR A 261 -9.74 -8.87 17.03
N GLY A 262 -8.86 -8.65 16.05
CA GLY A 262 -9.20 -8.10 14.75
C GLY A 262 -9.23 -6.56 14.72
N TYR A 263 -8.95 -5.99 13.56
CA TYR A 263 -8.91 -4.53 13.37
C TYR A 263 -9.47 -4.12 12.00
N ALA A 264 -10.48 -3.26 12.00
CA ALA A 264 -11.24 -2.91 10.81
C ALA A 264 -10.57 -1.85 9.91
N CYS A 265 -9.25 -1.82 9.83
CA CYS A 265 -8.49 -0.82 9.06
C CYS A 265 -8.95 -0.73 7.60
N SER A 266 -9.19 -1.85 6.94
CA SER A 266 -9.54 -1.91 5.51
C SER A 266 -10.93 -1.34 5.19
N ILE A 267 -11.78 -1.11 6.19
CA ILE A 267 -13.04 -0.38 6.03
C ILE A 267 -12.79 1.12 5.96
N PHE A 268 -11.82 1.64 6.72
CA PHE A 268 -11.56 3.08 6.85
C PHE A 268 -10.45 3.58 5.90
N TYR A 269 -9.57 2.70 5.48
CA TYR A 269 -8.41 3.05 4.66
C TYR A 269 -8.34 2.22 3.38
N GLY A 270 -8.29 2.88 2.21
CA GLY A 270 -8.30 2.18 0.92
C GLY A 270 -7.07 1.31 0.69
N ASP A 271 -7.30 0.06 0.26
CA ASP A 271 -6.27 -0.98 0.06
C ASP A 271 -5.98 -1.30 -1.40
N THR A 272 -6.65 -0.65 -2.36
CA THR A 272 -6.69 -1.11 -3.77
C THR A 272 -5.33 -1.45 -4.35
N LEU A 273 -4.35 -0.57 -4.24
CA LEU A 273 -3.00 -0.87 -4.74
C LEU A 273 -2.22 -1.77 -3.77
N LEU A 274 -2.54 -1.74 -2.48
CA LEU A 274 -1.84 -2.55 -1.49
C LEU A 274 -2.12 -4.05 -1.65
N TYR A 275 -3.26 -4.42 -2.27
CA TYR A 275 -3.54 -5.80 -2.69
C TYR A 275 -2.45 -6.40 -3.57
N ILE A 276 -1.67 -5.59 -4.30
CA ILE A 276 -0.51 -6.08 -5.07
C ILE A 276 0.49 -6.73 -4.12
N ALA A 277 0.85 -6.04 -3.04
CA ALA A 277 1.78 -6.58 -2.04
C ALA A 277 1.18 -7.76 -1.27
N GLY A 278 -0.08 -7.65 -0.84
CA GLY A 278 -0.79 -8.72 -0.14
C GLY A 278 -0.92 -9.99 -0.98
N PHE A 279 -1.19 -9.85 -2.27
CA PHE A 279 -1.24 -10.98 -3.22
C PHE A 279 0.13 -11.62 -3.44
N LEU A 280 1.19 -10.82 -3.55
CA LEU A 280 2.57 -11.34 -3.61
C LEU A 280 2.91 -12.15 -2.34
N ARG A 281 2.50 -11.64 -1.17
CA ARG A 281 2.64 -12.37 0.09
C ARG A 281 1.87 -13.69 0.08
N TRP A 282 0.61 -13.67 -0.36
CA TRP A 282 -0.23 -14.87 -0.48
C TRP A 282 0.37 -15.91 -1.43
N LEU A 283 1.08 -15.48 -2.49
CA LEU A 283 1.83 -16.36 -3.38
C LEU A 283 3.08 -17.00 -2.73
N GLY A 284 3.53 -16.46 -1.57
CA GLY A 284 4.68 -16.95 -0.84
C GLY A 284 5.96 -16.12 -0.99
N PHE A 285 5.89 -14.90 -1.55
CA PHE A 285 7.02 -13.97 -1.46
C PHE A 285 7.23 -13.51 -0.01
N SER A 286 8.49 -13.30 0.38
CA SER A 286 8.77 -12.69 1.69
C SER A 286 8.17 -11.27 1.79
N LEU A 287 7.94 -10.80 3.00
CA LEU A 287 7.40 -9.45 3.26
C LEU A 287 8.28 -8.38 2.61
N ILE A 288 9.59 -8.46 2.78
CA ILE A 288 10.56 -7.54 2.18
C ILE A 288 10.50 -7.56 0.65
N THR A 289 10.45 -8.75 0.05
CA THR A 289 10.36 -8.87 -1.42
C THR A 289 9.04 -8.34 -1.94
N SER A 290 7.93 -8.63 -1.26
CA SER A 290 6.60 -8.11 -1.60
C SER A 290 6.55 -6.59 -1.52
N TYR A 291 7.14 -6.01 -0.48
CA TYR A 291 7.30 -4.57 -0.32
C TYR A 291 8.12 -3.96 -1.47
N ARG A 292 9.31 -4.52 -1.75
CA ARG A 292 10.20 -4.02 -2.81
C ARG A 292 9.53 -4.06 -4.18
N LEU A 293 8.88 -5.17 -4.53
CA LEU A 293 8.14 -5.32 -5.78
C LEU A 293 6.94 -4.37 -5.85
N PHE A 294 6.21 -4.20 -4.76
CA PHE A 294 5.11 -3.26 -4.68
C PHE A 294 5.57 -1.83 -4.96
N VAL A 295 6.63 -1.37 -4.28
CA VAL A 295 7.15 -0.01 -4.47
C VAL A 295 7.72 0.17 -5.88
N LEU A 296 8.40 -0.83 -6.44
CA LEU A 296 8.88 -0.82 -7.83
C LEU A 296 7.70 -0.67 -8.81
N ILE A 297 6.61 -1.41 -8.61
CA ILE A 297 5.39 -1.32 -9.42
C ILE A 297 4.75 0.06 -9.29
N VAL A 298 4.62 0.61 -8.08
CA VAL A 298 4.07 1.96 -7.84
C VAL A 298 4.93 3.03 -8.51
N ASN A 299 6.26 2.93 -8.45
CA ASN A 299 7.17 3.81 -9.17
C ASN A 299 6.96 3.69 -10.70
N GLY A 300 6.90 2.46 -11.21
CA GLY A 300 6.61 2.19 -12.63
C GLY A 300 5.28 2.78 -13.09
N MET A 301 4.21 2.55 -12.33
CA MET A 301 2.88 3.13 -12.62
C MET A 301 2.93 4.66 -12.63
N THR A 302 3.58 5.27 -11.63
CA THR A 302 3.71 6.74 -11.54
C THR A 302 4.42 7.29 -12.78
N VAL A 303 5.57 6.71 -13.17
CA VAL A 303 6.35 7.14 -14.33
C VAL A 303 5.55 6.99 -15.63
N LEU A 304 4.93 5.83 -15.84
CA LEU A 304 4.24 5.52 -17.09
C LEU A 304 2.95 6.35 -17.26
N ILE A 305 2.17 6.52 -16.19
CA ILE A 305 0.94 7.32 -16.21
C ILE A 305 1.28 8.81 -16.37
N ALA A 306 2.26 9.31 -15.63
CA ALA A 306 2.71 10.69 -15.77
C ALA A 306 3.24 10.96 -17.20
N TYR A 307 4.08 10.06 -17.73
CA TYR A 307 4.57 10.15 -19.10
C TYR A 307 3.42 10.22 -20.11
N TYR A 308 2.46 9.28 -20.02
CA TYR A 308 1.30 9.25 -20.90
C TYR A 308 0.51 10.56 -20.86
N CYS A 309 0.20 11.05 -19.66
CA CYS A 309 -0.58 12.27 -19.47
C CYS A 309 0.14 13.51 -20.00
N PHE A 310 1.40 13.72 -19.61
CA PHE A 310 2.15 14.91 -20.01
C PHE A 310 2.54 14.88 -21.48
N GLN A 311 2.87 13.70 -22.05
CA GLN A 311 3.10 13.57 -23.49
C GLN A 311 1.84 13.95 -24.28
N LYS A 312 0.65 13.55 -23.85
CA LYS A 312 -0.61 13.92 -24.49
C LYS A 312 -0.94 15.41 -24.33
N MET A 313 -0.64 15.99 -23.18
CA MET A 313 -0.85 17.44 -22.93
C MET A 313 0.04 18.30 -23.84
N PHE A 314 1.33 18.00 -23.88
CA PHE A 314 2.32 18.81 -24.60
C PHE A 314 2.57 18.35 -26.04
N ARG A 315 2.02 17.22 -26.46
CA ARG A 315 2.20 16.61 -27.79
C ARG A 315 3.68 16.45 -28.18
N ASP A 316 4.51 16.16 -27.17
CA ASP A 316 5.93 15.91 -27.36
C ASP A 316 6.42 14.82 -26.41
N LYS A 317 7.16 13.83 -26.94
CA LYS A 317 7.64 12.66 -26.20
C LYS A 317 8.72 13.02 -25.18
N TYR A 318 9.64 13.96 -25.50
CA TYR A 318 10.71 14.37 -24.58
C TYR A 318 10.18 15.25 -23.45
N VAL A 319 9.26 16.16 -23.76
CA VAL A 319 8.58 16.95 -22.72
C VAL A 319 7.81 16.02 -21.78
N GLY A 320 7.10 15.02 -22.33
CA GLY A 320 6.42 14.00 -21.53
C GLY A 320 7.36 13.24 -20.59
N LEU A 321 8.53 12.79 -21.10
CA LEU A 321 9.54 12.09 -20.32
C LEU A 321 10.11 12.97 -19.19
N MET A 322 10.50 14.21 -19.50
CA MET A 322 11.07 15.11 -18.49
C MET A 322 10.06 15.49 -17.41
N CYS A 323 8.81 15.80 -17.79
CA CYS A 323 7.74 16.04 -16.82
C CYS A 323 7.49 14.81 -15.93
N SER A 324 7.51 13.60 -16.51
CA SER A 324 7.38 12.36 -15.75
C SER A 324 8.54 12.19 -14.76
N ALA A 325 9.77 12.48 -15.17
CA ALA A 325 10.95 12.43 -14.30
C ALA A 325 10.87 13.46 -13.16
N VAL A 326 10.55 14.72 -13.47
CA VAL A 326 10.43 15.80 -12.47
C VAL A 326 9.33 15.49 -11.46
N TYR A 327 8.19 14.98 -11.91
CA TYR A 327 7.09 14.59 -11.03
C TYR A 327 7.46 13.42 -10.13
N THR A 328 7.97 12.33 -10.71
CA THR A 328 8.27 11.09 -9.97
C THR A 328 9.41 11.29 -8.98
N LEU A 329 10.42 12.06 -9.35
CA LEU A 329 11.60 12.33 -8.54
C LEU A 329 11.48 13.63 -7.72
N SER A 330 10.28 14.19 -7.57
CA SER A 330 10.08 15.32 -6.66
C SER A 330 10.46 14.94 -5.24
N ILE A 331 11.19 15.84 -4.54
CA ILE A 331 11.68 15.58 -3.16
C ILE A 331 10.54 15.15 -2.26
N TYR A 332 9.40 15.85 -2.33
CA TYR A 332 8.23 15.53 -1.52
C TYR A 332 7.75 14.09 -1.72
N ARG A 333 7.58 13.63 -2.98
CA ARG A 333 7.14 12.27 -3.27
C ARG A 333 8.14 11.22 -2.79
N VAL A 334 9.42 11.43 -3.07
CA VAL A 334 10.49 10.50 -2.67
C VAL A 334 10.56 10.39 -1.15
N ALA A 335 10.46 11.53 -0.45
CA ALA A 335 10.44 11.56 1.01
C ALA A 335 9.21 10.85 1.59
N LYS A 336 8.02 11.11 1.06
CA LYS A 336 6.79 10.42 1.51
C LYS A 336 6.87 8.91 1.34
N LEU A 337 7.45 8.44 0.23
CA LEU A 337 7.59 7.02 -0.04
C LEU A 337 8.64 6.36 0.86
N TYR A 338 9.84 6.94 0.99
CA TYR A 338 10.98 6.27 1.61
C TYR A 338 11.33 6.77 3.01
N VAL A 339 11.10 8.06 3.31
CA VAL A 339 11.39 8.61 4.64
C VAL A 339 10.22 8.46 5.59
N ASN A 340 8.99 8.64 5.11
CA ASN A 340 7.80 8.50 5.93
C ASN A 340 7.16 7.12 5.86
N GLY A 341 7.34 6.38 4.74
CA GLY A 341 6.64 5.13 4.48
C GLY A 341 5.13 5.29 4.26
N ALA A 342 4.69 6.50 3.87
CA ALA A 342 3.27 6.84 3.70
C ALA A 342 2.72 6.28 2.38
N PHE A 343 2.46 4.99 2.32
CA PHE A 343 2.05 4.27 1.08
C PHE A 343 0.73 4.76 0.52
N GLY A 344 -0.23 5.13 1.36
CA GLY A 344 -1.49 5.68 0.88
C GLY A 344 -1.28 6.91 0.02
N GLU A 345 -0.48 7.87 0.51
CA GLU A 345 -0.14 9.09 -0.21
C GLU A 345 0.75 8.82 -1.44
N ALA A 346 1.69 7.89 -1.34
CA ALA A 346 2.52 7.45 -2.46
C ALA A 346 1.70 6.81 -3.59
N CYS A 347 0.70 6.00 -3.25
CA CYS A 347 -0.26 5.41 -4.20
C CYS A 347 -1.15 6.48 -4.84
N ALA A 348 -1.59 7.48 -4.08
CA ALA A 348 -2.40 8.58 -4.60
C ALA A 348 -1.65 9.39 -5.67
N ASN A 349 -0.32 9.55 -5.54
CA ASN A 349 0.52 10.20 -6.55
C ASN A 349 0.42 9.57 -7.95
N VAL A 350 0.10 8.28 -8.05
CA VAL A 350 -0.09 7.57 -9.34
C VAL A 350 -1.23 8.20 -10.15
N PHE A 351 -2.27 8.68 -9.48
CA PHE A 351 -3.53 9.10 -10.11
C PHE A 351 -3.63 10.59 -10.41
N LEU A 352 -2.85 11.44 -9.74
CA LEU A 352 -2.92 12.90 -9.93
C LEU A 352 -2.64 13.37 -11.38
N PRO A 353 -1.67 12.80 -12.13
CA PRO A 353 -1.47 13.18 -13.52
C PRO A 353 -2.70 12.94 -14.41
N LEU A 354 -3.51 11.89 -14.11
CA LEU A 354 -4.77 11.62 -14.84
C LEU A 354 -5.79 12.73 -14.62
N ILE A 355 -5.90 13.23 -13.39
CA ILE A 355 -6.83 14.32 -13.03
C ILE A 355 -6.40 15.60 -13.74
N VAL A 356 -5.12 15.94 -13.68
CA VAL A 356 -4.58 17.12 -14.36
C VAL A 356 -4.80 17.02 -15.87
N TYR A 357 -4.51 15.87 -16.47
CA TYR A 357 -4.77 15.64 -17.90
C TYR A 357 -6.25 15.71 -18.25
N GLY A 358 -7.13 15.18 -17.42
CA GLY A 358 -8.56 15.24 -17.62
C GLY A 358 -9.08 16.68 -17.59
N PHE A 359 -8.67 17.49 -16.60
CA PHE A 359 -9.04 18.93 -16.55
C PHE A 359 -8.39 19.74 -17.67
N TYR A 360 -7.14 19.40 -18.06
CA TYR A 360 -6.56 20.01 -19.26
C TYR A 360 -7.45 19.81 -20.47
N ARG A 361 -7.96 18.60 -20.71
CA ARG A 361 -8.90 18.32 -21.78
C ARG A 361 -10.19 19.13 -21.65
N VAL A 362 -10.83 19.09 -20.46
CA VAL A 362 -12.10 19.79 -20.19
C VAL A 362 -11.98 21.30 -20.45
N PHE A 363 -10.87 21.94 -20.02
CA PHE A 363 -10.77 23.39 -20.07
C PHE A 363 -10.00 23.95 -21.27
N THR A 364 -9.39 23.09 -22.11
CA THR A 364 -8.59 23.55 -23.24
C THR A 364 -9.00 22.99 -24.59
N GLU A 365 -9.64 21.82 -24.65
CA GLU A 365 -10.11 21.24 -25.91
C GLU A 365 -11.40 21.93 -26.39
N ASP A 366 -11.69 21.80 -27.68
CA ASP A 366 -12.91 22.29 -28.28
C ASP A 366 -14.10 21.45 -27.78
N ILE A 367 -15.13 22.11 -27.31
CA ILE A 367 -16.34 21.48 -26.78
C ILE A 367 -17.06 20.69 -27.87
N GLU A 368 -17.00 21.14 -29.12
CA GLU A 368 -17.66 20.48 -30.26
C GLU A 368 -16.91 19.25 -30.77
N ASP A 369 -15.66 19.04 -30.37
CA ASP A 369 -14.91 17.85 -30.75
C ASP A 369 -15.60 16.59 -30.15
N LYS A 370 -15.76 15.56 -31.01
CA LYS A 370 -16.30 14.25 -30.60
C LYS A 370 -15.52 13.60 -29.45
N LYS A 371 -14.21 13.88 -29.36
CA LYS A 371 -13.34 13.36 -28.30
C LYS A 371 -13.53 14.07 -26.96
N TYR A 372 -14.05 15.29 -26.97
CA TYR A 372 -14.30 16.07 -25.74
C TYR A 372 -15.17 15.33 -24.73
N GLY A 373 -16.27 14.72 -25.23
CA GLY A 373 -17.20 13.96 -24.40
C GLY A 373 -16.60 12.78 -23.64
N ARG A 374 -15.31 12.44 -23.88
CA ARG A 374 -14.58 11.34 -23.23
C ARG A 374 -13.58 11.83 -22.18
N ALA A 375 -13.53 13.14 -21.91
CA ALA A 375 -12.63 13.72 -20.92
C ALA A 375 -12.93 13.27 -19.48
N TRP A 376 -14.14 12.72 -19.24
CA TRP A 376 -14.53 12.15 -17.94
C TRP A 376 -13.76 10.86 -17.59
N ILE A 377 -13.25 10.08 -18.57
CA ILE A 377 -12.59 8.80 -18.33
C ILE A 377 -11.31 8.96 -17.47
N PRO A 378 -10.30 9.79 -17.87
CA PRO A 378 -9.12 9.98 -17.03
C PRO A 378 -9.45 10.63 -15.68
N LEU A 379 -10.47 11.50 -15.62
CA LEU A 379 -10.92 12.08 -14.36
C LEU A 379 -11.50 11.01 -13.44
N THR A 380 -12.37 10.15 -13.95
CA THR A 380 -12.97 9.06 -13.17
C THR A 380 -11.92 8.12 -12.60
N ILE A 381 -10.99 7.65 -13.44
CA ILE A 381 -9.90 6.75 -12.99
C ILE A 381 -9.03 7.47 -11.94
N GLY A 382 -8.74 8.76 -12.17
CA GLY A 382 -7.98 9.56 -11.24
C GLY A 382 -8.65 9.72 -9.88
N PHE A 383 -9.91 10.18 -9.84
CA PHE A 383 -10.62 10.38 -8.58
C PHE A 383 -10.96 9.08 -7.86
N ALA A 384 -11.38 8.04 -8.58
CA ALA A 384 -11.61 6.73 -7.98
C ALA A 384 -10.32 6.17 -7.36
N GLY A 385 -9.19 6.30 -8.07
CA GLY A 385 -7.90 5.89 -7.54
C GLY A 385 -7.47 6.66 -6.29
N LEU A 386 -7.74 7.98 -6.21
CA LEU A 386 -7.47 8.77 -5.01
C LEU A 386 -8.31 8.29 -3.82
N VAL A 387 -9.63 8.16 -4.00
CA VAL A 387 -10.55 7.73 -2.93
C VAL A 387 -10.13 6.37 -2.37
N GLN A 388 -9.71 5.47 -3.24
CA GLN A 388 -9.33 4.10 -2.87
C GLN A 388 -7.86 3.94 -2.45
N SER A 389 -7.09 5.02 -2.44
CA SER A 389 -5.69 5.03 -1.98
C SER A 389 -5.51 5.87 -0.73
N HIS A 390 -5.94 7.16 -0.77
CA HIS A 390 -5.73 8.10 0.31
C HIS A 390 -6.79 9.19 0.33
N LEU A 391 -7.74 9.09 1.23
CA LEU A 391 -8.88 10.00 1.33
C LEU A 391 -8.46 11.46 1.49
N LEU A 392 -7.44 11.76 2.31
CA LEU A 392 -6.96 13.12 2.53
C LEU A 392 -6.38 13.75 1.26
N THR A 393 -5.66 12.99 0.43
CA THR A 393 -5.22 13.49 -0.89
C THR A 393 -6.43 13.72 -1.81
N GLY A 394 -7.46 12.89 -1.69
CA GLY A 394 -8.75 13.09 -2.37
C GLY A 394 -9.41 14.40 -1.94
N GLU A 395 -9.46 14.68 -0.64
CA GLU A 395 -9.99 15.92 -0.06
C GLU A 395 -9.25 17.17 -0.58
N LEU A 396 -7.91 17.16 -0.50
CA LEU A 396 -7.07 18.24 -1.03
C LEU A 396 -7.30 18.46 -2.54
N THR A 397 -7.33 17.38 -3.30
CA THR A 397 -7.58 17.44 -4.76
C THR A 397 -8.98 17.94 -5.05
N GLY A 398 -9.97 17.55 -4.23
CA GLY A 398 -11.34 18.04 -4.29
C GLY A 398 -11.43 19.53 -4.06
N LEU A 399 -10.76 20.07 -3.03
CA LEU A 399 -10.68 21.49 -2.75
C LEU A 399 -10.13 22.27 -3.97
N PHE A 400 -8.98 21.84 -4.50
CA PHE A 400 -8.38 22.50 -5.67
C PHE A 400 -9.23 22.32 -6.94
N THR A 401 -9.98 21.23 -7.07
CA THR A 401 -10.97 21.04 -8.14
C THR A 401 -12.10 22.03 -8.05
N ILE A 402 -12.64 22.26 -6.86
CA ILE A 402 -13.68 23.27 -6.62
C ILE A 402 -13.16 24.66 -6.99
N LEU A 403 -11.97 25.04 -6.53
CA LEU A 403 -11.34 26.32 -6.87
C LEU A 403 -11.14 26.46 -8.38
N LEU A 404 -10.71 25.40 -9.07
CA LEU A 404 -10.56 25.39 -10.53
C LEU A 404 -11.91 25.56 -11.24
N CYS A 405 -12.95 24.87 -10.79
CA CYS A 405 -14.29 25.00 -11.33
C CYS A 405 -14.86 26.42 -11.13
N LEU A 406 -14.61 27.01 -9.97
CA LEU A 406 -15.00 28.43 -9.71
C LEU A 406 -14.24 29.37 -10.63
N ALA A 407 -12.92 29.21 -10.80
CA ALA A 407 -12.13 30.02 -11.72
C ALA A 407 -12.58 29.86 -13.18
N MET A 408 -13.13 28.71 -13.53
CA MET A 408 -13.57 28.35 -14.89
C MET A 408 -15.10 28.28 -15.02
N TRP A 409 -15.86 28.87 -14.10
CA TRP A 409 -17.32 28.75 -13.96
C TRP A 409 -18.10 28.90 -15.27
N LYS A 410 -17.73 29.86 -16.13
CA LYS A 410 -18.37 30.09 -17.45
C LYS A 410 -18.28 28.87 -18.38
N LYS A 411 -17.24 28.06 -18.25
CA LYS A 411 -17.10 26.79 -19.00
C LYS A 411 -17.82 25.64 -18.30
N VAL A 412 -17.78 25.58 -16.99
CA VAL A 412 -18.40 24.52 -16.17
C VAL A 412 -19.90 24.43 -16.43
N PHE A 413 -20.59 25.57 -16.51
CA PHE A 413 -22.05 25.65 -16.76
C PHE A 413 -22.47 25.45 -18.22
N ARG A 414 -21.54 25.15 -19.14
CA ARG A 414 -21.93 24.68 -20.47
C ARG A 414 -22.42 23.23 -20.38
N ALA A 415 -23.58 22.93 -20.97
CA ALA A 415 -24.26 21.65 -20.83
C ALA A 415 -23.34 20.43 -21.07
N ARG A 416 -22.50 20.47 -22.11
CA ARG A 416 -21.58 19.38 -22.46
C ARG A 416 -20.44 19.21 -21.43
N THR A 417 -19.91 20.33 -20.89
CA THR A 417 -18.91 20.30 -19.82
C THR A 417 -19.52 19.79 -18.54
N PHE A 418 -20.70 20.29 -18.17
CA PHE A 418 -21.43 19.82 -17.01
C PHE A 418 -21.70 18.31 -17.07
N THR A 419 -22.12 17.80 -18.23
CA THR A 419 -22.31 16.36 -18.44
C THR A 419 -21.02 15.56 -18.24
N VAL A 420 -19.86 16.07 -18.72
CA VAL A 420 -18.56 15.42 -18.50
C VAL A 420 -18.21 15.38 -17.02
N LEU A 421 -18.38 16.49 -16.30
CA LEU A 421 -18.09 16.56 -14.87
C LEU A 421 -19.06 15.71 -14.04
N ALA A 422 -20.36 15.74 -14.38
CA ALA A 422 -21.37 14.88 -13.73
C ALA A 422 -21.04 13.39 -13.92
N LYS A 423 -20.71 12.97 -15.15
CA LYS A 423 -20.22 11.59 -15.41
C LYS A 423 -18.99 11.27 -14.57
N THR A 424 -18.04 12.19 -14.46
CA THR A 424 -16.85 11.97 -13.61
C THR A 424 -17.26 11.65 -12.18
N VAL A 425 -18.11 12.46 -11.56
CA VAL A 425 -18.55 12.23 -10.18
C VAL A 425 -19.29 10.91 -10.06
N ILE A 426 -20.30 10.68 -10.91
CA ILE A 426 -21.12 9.47 -10.86
C ILE A 426 -20.25 8.20 -10.99
N TYR A 427 -19.41 8.13 -12.01
CA TYR A 427 -18.61 6.92 -12.24
C TYR A 427 -17.45 6.78 -11.25
N SER A 428 -16.91 7.87 -10.69
CA SER A 428 -15.94 7.78 -9.59
C SER A 428 -16.57 7.20 -8.33
N VAL A 429 -17.77 7.64 -7.98
CA VAL A 429 -18.52 7.09 -6.84
C VAL A 429 -18.87 5.62 -7.11
N LEU A 430 -19.49 5.32 -8.26
CA LEU A 430 -19.91 3.96 -8.59
C LEU A 430 -18.76 2.95 -8.60
N SER A 431 -17.59 3.33 -9.13
CA SER A 431 -16.40 2.46 -9.14
C SER A 431 -15.74 2.31 -7.77
N SER A 432 -16.11 3.14 -6.81
CA SER A 432 -15.56 3.12 -5.44
C SER A 432 -16.58 2.64 -4.39
N LEU A 433 -17.78 2.21 -4.78
CA LEU A 433 -18.83 1.79 -3.83
C LEU A 433 -18.39 0.62 -2.94
N TRP A 434 -17.58 -0.28 -3.46
CA TRP A 434 -17.03 -1.41 -2.70
C TRP A 434 -16.26 -0.99 -1.44
N PHE A 435 -15.70 0.22 -1.46
CA PHE A 435 -15.00 0.85 -0.34
C PHE A 435 -15.89 1.88 0.37
N LEU A 436 -16.58 2.76 -0.39
CA LEU A 436 -17.36 3.86 0.17
C LEU A 436 -18.57 3.40 0.98
N VAL A 437 -19.25 2.32 0.56
CA VAL A 437 -20.46 1.85 1.27
C VAL A 437 -20.10 1.33 2.66
N PRO A 438 -19.14 0.40 2.84
CA PRO A 438 -18.70 -0.01 4.18
C PRO A 438 -18.17 1.16 5.02
N PHE A 439 -17.37 2.06 4.42
CA PHE A 439 -16.84 3.24 5.11
C PHE A 439 -17.95 4.13 5.67
N VAL A 440 -18.91 4.52 4.83
CA VAL A 440 -20.03 5.38 5.24
C VAL A 440 -20.92 4.68 6.26
N ASP A 441 -21.17 3.38 6.08
CA ASP A 441 -21.97 2.59 7.00
C ASP A 441 -21.36 2.57 8.41
N TYR A 442 -20.05 2.37 8.52
CA TYR A 442 -19.34 2.40 9.80
C TYR A 442 -19.28 3.81 10.41
N MET A 443 -19.05 4.83 9.59
CA MET A 443 -19.02 6.22 10.06
C MET A 443 -20.39 6.71 10.56
N LEU A 444 -21.49 6.14 10.08
CA LEU A 444 -22.86 6.50 10.51
C LEU A 444 -23.36 5.67 11.71
N ARG A 445 -22.92 4.42 11.83
CA ARG A 445 -23.44 3.49 12.85
C ARG A 445 -22.54 3.35 14.06
N GLY A 446 -21.23 3.48 13.85
CA GLY A 446 -20.23 3.26 14.89
C GLY A 446 -19.78 4.54 15.56
N ASP A 447 -19.12 4.36 16.68
CA ASP A 447 -18.38 5.39 17.39
C ASP A 447 -16.92 4.92 17.47
N PHE A 448 -16.04 5.57 16.75
CA PHE A 448 -14.64 5.18 16.61
C PHE A 448 -13.72 6.29 17.09
N VAL A 449 -12.50 5.91 17.46
CA VAL A 449 -11.49 6.87 17.93
C VAL A 449 -11.29 7.99 16.91
N ILE A 450 -11.25 7.69 15.60
CA ILE A 450 -11.07 8.70 14.55
C ILE A 450 -12.15 9.79 14.54
N GLN A 451 -13.36 9.48 15.01
CA GLN A 451 -14.46 10.45 15.11
C GLN A 451 -14.34 11.35 16.36
N ASN A 452 -13.59 10.89 17.34
CA ASN A 452 -13.43 11.52 18.65
C ASN A 452 -12.03 12.10 18.89
N VAL A 453 -11.16 12.11 17.87
CA VAL A 453 -9.83 12.71 17.98
C VAL A 453 -9.98 14.20 18.28
N ALA A 454 -9.27 14.67 19.30
CA ALA A 454 -9.21 16.08 19.64
C ALA A 454 -8.82 16.91 18.41
N GLU A 455 -9.49 18.04 18.24
CA GLU A 455 -9.25 18.96 17.13
C GLU A 455 -7.77 19.35 17.07
N ARG A 456 -7.14 19.06 15.92
CA ARG A 456 -5.73 19.35 15.71
C ARG A 456 -5.57 20.80 15.23
N GLU A 457 -4.86 21.61 16.00
CA GLU A 457 -4.40 22.91 15.52
C GLU A 457 -3.25 22.73 14.54
N ILE A 458 -3.48 23.06 13.26
CA ILE A 458 -2.47 22.83 12.21
C ILE A 458 -1.56 24.02 11.98
N GLN A 459 -1.86 25.18 12.57
CA GLN A 459 -1.09 26.43 12.40
C GLN A 459 0.40 26.24 12.65
N TYR A 460 0.75 25.53 13.73
CA TYR A 460 2.15 25.32 14.15
C TYR A 460 2.86 24.16 13.44
N ARG A 461 2.17 23.49 12.49
CA ARG A 461 2.70 22.36 11.72
C ARG A 461 3.11 22.73 10.30
N GLY A 462 3.12 24.01 9.98
CA GLY A 462 3.53 24.55 8.69
C GLY A 462 5.04 24.45 8.47
N VAL A 463 5.42 24.64 7.21
CA VAL A 463 6.82 24.60 6.75
C VAL A 463 7.39 26.02 6.75
N GLN A 464 8.65 26.16 7.13
CA GLN A 464 9.35 27.42 6.99
C GLN A 464 9.78 27.67 5.53
N LEU A 465 9.93 28.93 5.15
CA LEU A 465 10.28 29.30 3.78
C LEU A 465 11.63 28.69 3.34
N ALA A 466 12.61 28.62 4.25
CA ALA A 466 13.90 28.02 3.99
C ALA A 466 13.80 26.53 3.72
N GLN A 467 12.93 25.80 4.42
CA GLN A 467 12.65 24.38 4.19
C GLN A 467 11.99 24.16 2.83
N LEU A 468 10.99 24.98 2.48
CA LEU A 468 10.26 24.87 1.22
C LEU A 468 11.16 24.96 -0.01
N PHE A 469 12.15 25.88 0.02
CA PHE A 469 13.08 26.12 -1.08
C PHE A 469 14.45 25.44 -0.90
N SER A 470 14.61 24.61 0.13
CA SER A 470 15.88 23.91 0.35
C SER A 470 16.22 23.05 -0.86
N VAL A 471 17.52 23.07 -1.22
CA VAL A 471 18.06 22.26 -2.31
C VAL A 471 18.57 20.93 -1.75
N PHE A 472 19.10 20.97 -0.54
CA PHE A 472 19.67 19.81 0.14
C PHE A 472 18.82 19.44 1.33
N PHE A 473 18.68 18.15 1.51
CA PHE A 473 18.08 17.56 2.69
C PHE A 473 19.19 17.27 3.70
N ASN A 474 19.03 17.77 4.92
CA ASN A 474 19.90 17.40 6.02
C ASN A 474 19.06 16.73 7.10
N ARG A 475 19.32 15.45 7.37
CA ARG A 475 18.82 14.78 8.57
C ARG A 475 19.61 15.32 9.77
N GLY A 476 19.25 16.48 10.28
CA GLY A 476 19.68 16.89 11.62
C GLY A 476 19.21 15.86 12.65
N ASN A 477 20.08 15.54 13.60
CA ASN A 477 19.82 14.59 14.67
C ASN A 477 18.43 14.78 15.32
N ASN A 478 17.50 13.92 14.98
CA ASN A 478 16.24 13.55 15.66
C ASN A 478 15.48 14.62 16.47
N VAL A 479 15.65 15.89 16.21
CA VAL A 479 14.97 16.91 16.98
C VAL A 479 14.10 17.72 16.04
N PHE A 480 12.81 17.71 16.29
CA PHE A 480 11.85 18.66 15.73
C PHE A 480 12.23 20.08 16.16
N TYR A 481 13.28 20.63 15.59
CA TYR A 481 13.63 22.03 15.84
C TYR A 481 12.87 22.93 14.89
N TYR A 482 11.78 23.46 15.39
CA TYR A 482 11.01 24.50 14.74
C TYR A 482 11.77 25.84 14.58
N ASN A 483 12.98 25.96 15.13
CA ASN A 483 13.58 27.27 15.38
C ASN A 483 14.47 27.84 14.28
N ASN A 484 15.02 27.07 13.34
CA ASN A 484 15.90 27.63 12.31
C ASN A 484 15.65 27.15 10.88
N GLY A 485 14.68 26.28 10.62
CA GLY A 485 14.20 25.94 9.28
C GLY A 485 15.20 25.25 8.35
N LEU A 486 16.40 24.91 8.82
CA LEU A 486 17.48 24.35 8.04
C LEU A 486 17.79 22.91 8.40
N SER A 487 17.49 22.48 9.62
CA SER A 487 17.64 21.11 10.06
C SER A 487 16.27 20.50 10.31
N ASP A 488 15.80 19.66 9.42
CA ASP A 488 14.51 18.98 9.54
C ASP A 488 14.69 17.48 9.39
N ALA A 489 14.11 16.73 10.31
CA ALA A 489 14.08 15.28 10.22
C ALA A 489 13.25 14.78 9.02
N GLN A 490 12.42 15.65 8.44
CA GLN A 490 11.58 15.33 7.30
C GLN A 490 11.80 16.31 6.14
N PRO A 491 12.12 15.83 4.93
CA PRO A 491 12.28 16.70 3.76
C PRO A 491 10.92 17.27 3.35
N SER A 492 10.73 18.54 3.65
CA SER A 492 9.51 19.31 3.33
C SER A 492 9.69 20.25 2.14
N GLY A 493 10.76 20.08 1.37
CA GLY A 493 11.07 20.91 0.19
C GLY A 493 10.31 20.49 -1.05
N ILE A 494 10.03 21.44 -1.94
CA ILE A 494 9.42 21.17 -3.25
C ILE A 494 10.46 20.67 -4.28
N GLY A 495 11.74 21.00 -4.09
CA GLY A 495 12.83 20.65 -4.99
C GLY A 495 13.07 21.67 -6.10
N ILE A 496 14.37 21.90 -6.39
CA ILE A 496 14.82 22.94 -7.34
C ILE A 496 14.31 22.67 -8.76
N ALA A 497 14.15 21.41 -9.14
CA ALA A 497 13.62 21.01 -10.45
C ALA A 497 12.17 21.46 -10.69
N LEU A 498 11.43 21.79 -9.63
CA LEU A 498 10.06 22.30 -9.68
C LEU A 498 9.97 23.80 -9.49
N TRP A 499 10.65 24.39 -8.50
CA TRP A 499 10.50 25.81 -8.24
C TRP A 499 11.29 26.68 -9.22
N LEU A 500 12.43 26.23 -9.76
CA LEU A 500 13.20 27.01 -10.73
C LEU A 500 12.43 27.21 -12.06
N PRO A 501 11.78 26.19 -12.66
CA PRO A 501 10.87 26.41 -13.79
C PRO A 501 9.75 27.43 -13.49
N LEU A 502 9.22 27.48 -12.26
CA LEU A 502 8.26 28.49 -11.86
C LEU A 502 8.86 29.90 -11.95
N VAL A 503 10.07 30.11 -11.40
CA VAL A 503 10.79 31.39 -11.48
C VAL A 503 11.04 31.79 -12.94
N VAL A 504 11.50 30.85 -13.77
CA VAL A 504 11.69 31.08 -15.22
C VAL A 504 10.39 31.49 -15.89
N PHE A 505 9.29 30.79 -15.58
CA PHE A 505 7.97 31.11 -16.16
C PHE A 505 7.48 32.49 -15.74
N VAL A 506 7.64 32.87 -14.46
CA VAL A 506 7.33 34.22 -13.97
C VAL A 506 8.18 35.25 -14.67
N GLY A 507 9.49 34.98 -14.89
CA GLY A 507 10.37 35.84 -15.69
C GLY A 507 9.90 36.00 -17.14
N ILE A 508 9.49 34.91 -17.79
CA ILE A 508 8.91 34.97 -19.16
C ILE A 508 7.69 35.92 -19.21
N LEU A 509 6.83 35.85 -18.19
CA LEU A 509 5.65 36.71 -18.09
C LEU A 509 6.04 38.19 -17.81
N TYR A 510 6.93 38.42 -16.86
CA TYR A 510 7.38 39.73 -16.44
C TYR A 510 8.06 40.49 -17.59
N PHE A 511 9.01 39.87 -18.28
CA PHE A 511 9.72 40.43 -19.41
C PHE A 511 8.94 40.31 -20.73
N ARG A 512 7.68 39.89 -20.70
CA ARG A 512 6.81 39.72 -21.87
C ARG A 512 7.42 38.85 -23.00
N LYS A 513 8.29 37.91 -22.66
CA LYS A 513 8.98 36.99 -23.59
C LYS A 513 8.10 35.79 -23.98
N THR A 514 6.81 36.03 -24.19
CA THR A 514 5.81 34.99 -24.47
C THR A 514 5.81 34.49 -25.93
N LYS A 515 6.62 35.07 -26.83
CA LYS A 515 6.84 34.52 -28.17
C LYS A 515 7.35 33.07 -28.03
N GLY A 516 6.74 32.14 -28.77
CA GLY A 516 7.03 30.71 -28.65
C GLY A 516 6.03 29.93 -27.81
N LEU A 517 5.13 30.58 -27.07
CA LEU A 517 4.02 29.92 -26.39
C LEU A 517 2.71 30.13 -27.16
N SER A 518 1.94 29.05 -27.35
CA SER A 518 0.56 29.18 -27.80
C SER A 518 -0.30 29.86 -26.74
N SER A 519 -1.40 30.53 -27.13
CA SER A 519 -2.37 31.10 -26.17
C SER A 519 -2.89 30.03 -25.18
N LYS A 520 -3.00 28.79 -25.65
CA LYS A 520 -3.39 27.63 -24.83
C LYS A 520 -2.31 27.32 -23.80
N ASP A 521 -1.04 27.15 -24.18
CA ASP A 521 0.06 26.83 -23.28
C ASP A 521 0.26 27.93 -22.24
N LEU A 522 0.16 29.19 -22.68
CA LEU A 522 0.26 30.35 -21.78
C LEU A 522 -0.86 30.34 -20.71
N LYS A 523 -2.10 30.05 -21.11
CA LYS A 523 -3.21 29.94 -20.17
C LYS A 523 -3.03 28.80 -19.18
N VAL A 524 -2.64 27.62 -19.67
CA VAL A 524 -2.37 26.43 -18.85
C VAL A 524 -1.24 26.72 -17.86
N GLY A 525 -0.13 27.31 -18.32
CA GLY A 525 0.99 27.69 -17.46
C GLY A 525 0.58 28.69 -16.36
N LYS A 526 -0.23 29.72 -16.68
CA LYS A 526 -0.72 30.69 -15.70
C LYS A 526 -1.58 30.03 -14.62
N ILE A 527 -2.52 29.16 -15.01
CA ILE A 527 -3.38 28.44 -14.07
C ILE A 527 -2.51 27.52 -13.17
N ALA A 528 -1.64 26.72 -13.79
CA ALA A 528 -0.78 25.80 -13.06
C ALA A 528 0.18 26.54 -12.10
N ALA A 529 0.77 27.67 -12.52
CA ALA A 529 1.62 28.49 -11.67
C ALA A 529 0.85 29.12 -10.49
N ALA A 530 -0.38 29.59 -10.73
CA ALA A 530 -1.23 30.16 -9.69
C ALA A 530 -1.62 29.09 -8.65
N PHE A 531 -2.07 27.91 -9.10
CA PHE A 531 -2.46 26.82 -8.21
C PHE A 531 -1.25 26.20 -7.48
N GLY A 532 -0.13 26.01 -8.18
CA GLY A 532 1.11 25.54 -7.57
C GLY A 532 1.66 26.52 -6.53
N GLY A 533 1.64 27.82 -6.86
CA GLY A 533 2.02 28.90 -5.93
C GLY A 533 1.10 28.98 -4.72
N LEU A 534 -0.24 28.90 -4.92
CA LEU A 534 -1.21 28.85 -3.83
C LEU A 534 -0.94 27.65 -2.91
N ALA A 535 -0.76 26.45 -3.48
CA ALA A 535 -0.48 25.25 -2.72
C ALA A 535 0.83 25.39 -1.91
N MET A 536 1.89 25.98 -2.49
CA MET A 536 3.12 26.29 -1.76
C MET A 536 2.87 27.29 -0.62
N CYS A 537 2.10 28.34 -0.84
CA CYS A 537 1.77 29.31 0.21
C CYS A 537 1.00 28.65 1.35
N MET A 538 0.06 27.74 1.05
CA MET A 538 -0.73 27.03 2.05
C MET A 538 0.10 26.06 2.91
N THR A 539 1.31 25.70 2.48
CA THR A 539 2.22 24.90 3.30
C THR A 539 2.96 25.69 4.37
N LEU A 540 3.06 26.99 4.19
CA LEU A 540 3.91 27.81 5.05
C LEU A 540 3.34 28.00 6.46
N LEU A 541 4.24 28.03 7.44
CA LEU A 541 3.93 28.38 8.82
C LEU A 541 3.24 29.77 8.92
N ALA A 542 3.61 30.71 8.03
CA ALA A 542 3.03 32.04 7.97
C ALA A 542 1.61 32.08 7.37
N PHE A 543 1.10 30.98 6.83
CA PHE A 543 -0.27 30.94 6.29
C PHE A 543 -1.28 30.91 7.46
N PRO A 544 -2.32 31.76 7.46
CA PRO A 544 -3.17 31.97 8.62
C PRO A 544 -4.22 30.85 8.79
N TRP A 545 -3.77 29.62 9.05
CA TRP A 545 -4.62 28.46 9.23
C TRP A 545 -5.57 28.61 10.41
N ASP A 546 -5.12 29.21 11.52
CA ASP A 546 -5.92 29.50 12.71
C ASP A 546 -7.18 30.30 12.36
N LYS A 547 -7.02 31.36 11.57
CA LYS A 547 -8.16 32.20 11.15
C LYS A 547 -9.15 31.45 10.27
N ILE A 548 -8.66 30.55 9.40
CA ILE A 548 -9.52 29.76 8.51
C ILE A 548 -10.19 28.64 9.30
N GLN A 549 -9.45 27.96 10.18
CA GLN A 549 -9.92 26.84 10.97
C GLN A 549 -11.12 27.24 11.84
N PHE A 550 -11.08 28.41 12.47
CA PHE A 550 -12.11 28.84 13.40
C PHE A 550 -13.21 29.72 12.80
N LEU A 551 -13.30 29.84 11.45
CA LEU A 551 -14.38 30.57 10.80
C LEU A 551 -15.76 29.93 10.96
N SER A 552 -15.85 28.60 10.97
CA SER A 552 -17.08 27.83 11.12
C SER A 552 -16.81 26.41 11.58
N SER A 553 -17.83 25.69 12.07
CA SER A 553 -17.71 24.26 12.41
C SER A 553 -17.26 23.42 11.22
N ILE A 554 -17.71 23.75 10.00
CA ILE A 554 -17.32 23.03 8.77
C ILE A 554 -15.83 23.25 8.49
N SER A 555 -15.36 24.53 8.53
CA SER A 555 -13.95 24.83 8.30
C SER A 555 -13.06 24.22 9.38
N LYS A 556 -13.54 24.18 10.62
CA LYS A 556 -12.85 23.56 11.75
C LYS A 556 -12.61 22.08 11.50
N THR A 557 -13.62 21.32 11.12
CA THR A 557 -13.50 19.89 10.78
C THR A 557 -12.60 19.67 9.58
N LEU A 558 -12.81 20.39 8.47
CA LEU A 558 -12.03 20.24 7.24
C LEU A 558 -10.54 20.59 7.42
N VAL A 559 -10.24 21.64 8.19
CA VAL A 559 -8.85 22.03 8.42
C VAL A 559 -8.17 21.09 9.39
N SER A 560 -8.87 20.62 10.44
CA SER A 560 -8.33 19.63 11.39
C SER A 560 -8.02 18.28 10.72
N SER A 561 -8.82 17.86 9.72
CA SER A 561 -8.62 16.62 8.97
C SER A 561 -7.30 16.61 8.18
N LEU A 562 -6.81 17.76 7.75
CA LEU A 562 -5.58 17.89 6.95
C LEU A 562 -4.33 17.39 7.69
N GLN A 563 -4.31 17.43 9.00
CA GLN A 563 -3.23 17.01 9.92
C GLN A 563 -1.92 17.81 9.76
N PHE A 564 -1.45 18.02 8.51
CA PHE A 564 -0.18 18.69 8.18
C PHE A 564 -0.31 19.55 6.94
N PRO A 565 0.01 20.87 7.00
CA PRO A 565 0.01 21.75 5.82
C PRO A 565 0.97 21.32 4.70
N ASN A 566 2.07 20.62 5.03
CA ASN A 566 3.02 20.16 4.02
C ASN A 566 2.41 19.22 2.97
N ARG A 567 1.23 18.62 3.23
CA ARG A 567 0.50 17.80 2.26
C ARG A 567 0.08 18.56 1.01
N PHE A 568 -0.06 19.89 1.06
CA PHE A 568 -0.29 20.70 -0.14
C PHE A 568 0.83 20.63 -1.16
N LEU A 569 2.05 20.19 -0.76
CA LEU A 569 3.15 19.98 -1.70
C LEU A 569 2.85 18.91 -2.76
N ILE A 570 1.91 17.98 -2.50
CA ILE A 570 1.49 17.01 -3.51
C ILE A 570 0.80 17.70 -4.69
N ILE A 571 -0.04 18.69 -4.41
CA ILE A 571 -0.73 19.53 -5.43
C ILE A 571 0.28 20.46 -6.10
N ALA A 572 1.15 21.11 -5.31
CA ALA A 572 2.20 21.95 -5.85
C ALA A 572 3.09 21.16 -6.83
N SER A 573 3.50 19.93 -6.50
CA SER A 573 4.36 19.11 -7.33
C SER A 573 3.75 18.84 -8.72
N VAL A 574 2.50 18.44 -8.79
CA VAL A 574 1.85 18.15 -10.09
C VAL A 574 1.60 19.42 -10.89
N CYS A 575 1.20 20.52 -10.24
CA CYS A 575 0.99 21.80 -10.91
C CYS A 575 2.29 22.40 -11.46
N LEU A 576 3.37 22.39 -10.67
CA LEU A 576 4.67 22.90 -11.10
C LEU A 576 5.34 22.02 -12.16
N THR A 577 5.02 20.74 -12.20
CA THR A 577 5.41 19.85 -13.32
C THR A 577 4.78 20.33 -14.64
N VAL A 578 3.52 20.78 -14.61
CA VAL A 578 2.89 21.40 -15.80
C VAL A 578 3.61 22.68 -16.21
N VAL A 579 3.99 23.53 -15.24
CA VAL A 579 4.78 24.74 -15.51
C VAL A 579 6.13 24.39 -16.17
N CYS A 580 6.81 23.37 -15.66
CA CYS A 580 8.06 22.85 -16.24
C CYS A 580 7.86 22.47 -17.72
N GLY A 581 6.80 21.72 -18.04
CA GLY A 581 6.47 21.37 -19.42
C GLY A 581 6.20 22.58 -20.31
N VAL A 582 5.52 23.62 -19.81
CA VAL A 582 5.29 24.88 -20.54
C VAL A 582 6.60 25.61 -20.81
N VAL A 583 7.51 25.69 -19.81
CA VAL A 583 8.84 26.31 -19.98
C VAL A 583 9.66 25.55 -21.03
N MET A 584 9.63 24.21 -21.01
CA MET A 584 10.29 23.40 -22.05
C MET A 584 9.74 23.70 -23.44
N LYS A 585 8.42 23.78 -23.60
CA LYS A 585 7.78 24.16 -24.88
C LYS A 585 8.21 25.53 -25.33
N TRP A 586 8.27 26.50 -24.43
CA TRP A 586 8.76 27.83 -24.74
C TRP A 586 10.20 27.80 -25.25
N ALA A 587 11.10 27.10 -24.56
CA ALA A 587 12.50 26.98 -24.94
C ALA A 587 12.69 26.29 -26.30
N MET A 588 11.94 25.21 -26.52
CA MET A 588 11.96 24.47 -27.80
C MET A 588 11.49 25.35 -28.96
N ASN A 589 10.42 26.10 -28.77
CA ASN A 589 9.85 26.94 -29.82
C ASN A 589 10.68 28.20 -30.06
N THR A 590 11.47 28.65 -29.05
CA THR A 590 12.32 29.83 -29.15
C THR A 590 13.71 29.49 -29.70
N TRP A 591 14.33 28.38 -29.27
CA TRP A 591 15.71 28.00 -29.57
C TRP A 591 15.84 26.68 -30.34
N GLY A 592 14.73 26.08 -30.75
CA GLY A 592 14.70 24.83 -31.51
C GLY A 592 15.36 23.67 -30.76
N GLN A 593 16.16 22.88 -31.46
CA GLN A 593 16.85 21.70 -30.91
C GLN A 593 17.80 22.07 -29.74
N LYS A 594 18.46 23.23 -29.80
CA LYS A 594 19.32 23.73 -28.70
C LYS A 594 18.51 23.94 -27.43
N GLY A 595 17.31 24.51 -27.55
CA GLY A 595 16.41 24.70 -26.42
C GLY A 595 15.98 23.38 -25.77
N LEU A 596 15.67 22.36 -26.56
CA LEU A 596 15.36 21.03 -26.06
C LEU A 596 16.53 20.43 -25.27
N VAL A 597 17.74 20.42 -25.90
CA VAL A 597 18.94 19.84 -25.27
C VAL A 597 19.28 20.56 -23.98
N THR A 598 19.23 21.91 -23.98
CA THR A 598 19.50 22.72 -22.79
C THR A 598 18.51 22.42 -21.66
N CYS A 599 17.21 22.32 -21.97
CA CYS A 599 16.19 21.98 -20.97
C CYS A 599 16.39 20.57 -20.43
N VAL A 600 16.62 19.58 -21.28
CA VAL A 600 16.84 18.19 -20.85
C VAL A 600 18.07 18.11 -19.94
N ALA A 601 19.23 18.67 -20.37
CA ALA A 601 20.44 18.68 -19.58
C ALA A 601 20.27 19.44 -18.26
N GLY A 602 19.60 20.60 -18.29
CA GLY A 602 19.32 21.39 -17.10
C GLY A 602 18.42 20.66 -16.11
N ILE A 603 17.33 20.07 -16.57
CA ILE A 603 16.40 19.31 -15.72
C ILE A 603 17.10 18.09 -15.11
N VAL A 604 17.88 17.34 -15.90
CA VAL A 604 18.64 16.19 -15.39
C VAL A 604 19.64 16.64 -14.33
N ALA A 605 20.39 17.72 -14.57
CA ALA A 605 21.31 18.27 -13.58
C ALA A 605 20.59 18.69 -12.28
N LEU A 606 19.47 19.39 -12.40
CA LEU A 606 18.67 19.82 -11.23
C LEU A 606 18.07 18.63 -10.46
N LEU A 607 17.61 17.59 -11.15
CA LEU A 607 17.14 16.36 -10.51
C LEU A 607 18.29 15.64 -9.79
N LEU A 608 19.45 15.52 -10.43
CA LEU A 608 20.62 14.90 -9.80
C LEU A 608 21.03 15.67 -8.54
N VAL A 609 21.15 17.00 -8.61
CA VAL A 609 21.50 17.81 -7.44
C VAL A 609 20.50 17.64 -6.29
N SER A 610 19.20 17.62 -6.57
CA SER A 610 18.18 17.56 -5.51
C SER A 610 17.96 16.14 -4.98
N THR A 611 18.07 15.11 -5.82
CA THR A 611 17.67 13.73 -5.46
C THR A 611 18.83 12.82 -5.14
N VAL A 612 20.02 13.00 -5.73
CA VAL A 612 21.18 12.16 -5.43
C VAL A 612 21.56 12.25 -3.96
N TYR A 613 21.56 13.47 -3.39
CA TYR A 613 21.86 13.64 -1.98
C TYR A 613 20.88 12.89 -1.08
N LEU A 614 19.58 13.03 -1.35
CA LEU A 614 18.54 12.34 -0.62
C LEU A 614 18.64 10.81 -0.78
N MET A 615 18.88 10.34 -2.02
CA MET A 615 19.05 8.90 -2.30
C MET A 615 20.31 8.34 -1.62
N ASN A 616 21.41 9.09 -1.65
CA ASN A 616 22.66 8.71 -0.98
C ASN A 616 22.47 8.62 0.54
N ASP A 617 21.78 9.57 1.14
CA ASP A 617 21.46 9.54 2.56
C ASP A 617 20.64 8.30 2.93
N MET A 618 19.66 7.94 2.11
CA MET A 618 18.83 6.74 2.29
C MET A 618 19.64 5.44 2.14
N VAL A 619 20.65 5.41 1.30
CA VAL A 619 21.44 4.20 1.00
C VAL A 619 22.58 4.01 2.00
N TYR A 620 23.28 5.08 2.38
CA TYR A 620 24.54 4.98 3.13
C TYR A 620 24.48 5.47 4.59
N ASN A 621 23.65 6.47 4.89
CA ASN A 621 23.64 7.09 6.21
C ASN A 621 22.54 6.57 7.14
N ASN A 622 21.86 5.52 6.75
CA ASN A 622 20.70 5.03 7.50
C ASN A 622 21.14 4.11 8.64
N SER A 623 21.13 4.61 9.85
CA SER A 623 21.42 3.88 11.08
C SER A 623 20.26 2.96 11.56
N GLY A 624 19.16 2.92 10.84
CA GLY A 624 17.93 2.26 11.28
C GLY A 624 17.37 1.28 10.24
N TYR A 625 18.23 0.38 9.68
CA TYR A 625 17.69 -0.74 8.93
C TYR A 625 17.10 -1.76 9.90
N LEU A 626 15.78 -1.88 9.86
CA LEU A 626 15.08 -2.99 10.49
C LEU A 626 14.84 -4.05 9.41
N VAL A 627 15.29 -5.24 9.66
CA VAL A 627 14.79 -6.41 8.96
C VAL A 627 13.48 -6.74 9.65
N TYR A 628 12.38 -6.28 9.07
CA TYR A 628 11.06 -6.72 9.52
C TYR A 628 10.84 -8.13 9.04
N ASP A 629 10.75 -9.03 9.95
CA ASP A 629 10.18 -10.33 9.71
C ASP A 629 8.65 -10.28 9.82
N GLU A 630 8.01 -11.28 9.25
CA GLU A 630 6.56 -11.30 9.09
C GLU A 630 5.80 -11.30 10.39
N GLU A 631 6.42 -11.84 11.38
CA GLU A 631 5.81 -12.21 12.64
C GLU A 631 5.96 -11.14 13.72
N CYS A 632 6.95 -10.28 13.62
CA CYS A 632 7.02 -9.06 14.45
C CYS A 632 5.85 -8.09 14.24
N ILE A 633 5.10 -8.30 13.18
CA ILE A 633 4.06 -7.39 12.74
C ILE A 633 2.71 -7.70 13.41
N GLY A 634 2.50 -8.95 13.87
CA GLY A 634 1.25 -9.42 14.47
C GLY A 634 0.98 -8.90 15.89
N SER A 635 1.98 -8.41 16.59
CA SER A 635 1.91 -8.15 18.04
C SER A 635 1.12 -6.92 18.49
N GLY A 636 0.26 -6.38 17.65
CA GLY A 636 -0.75 -5.43 18.13
C GLY A 636 -0.37 -3.96 18.17
N TYR A 637 0.78 -3.55 17.64
CA TYR A 637 1.05 -2.12 17.48
C TYR A 637 0.21 -1.52 16.37
N VAL A 638 -0.70 -0.64 16.75
CA VAL A 638 -1.47 0.19 15.82
C VAL A 638 -1.16 1.64 16.12
N ALA A 639 -0.56 2.34 15.16
CA ALA A 639 -0.26 3.76 15.31
C ALA A 639 -1.57 4.53 15.55
N GLY A 640 -1.75 5.04 16.79
CA GLY A 640 -2.86 5.88 17.16
C GLY A 640 -4.21 5.19 17.44
N GLY A 641 -4.40 3.94 17.04
CA GLY A 641 -5.65 3.19 17.26
C GLY A 641 -6.90 3.84 16.65
N GLU A 642 -6.74 4.61 15.55
CA GLU A 642 -7.79 5.49 15.01
C GLU A 642 -9.10 4.77 14.66
N TYR A 643 -9.02 3.49 14.31
CA TYR A 643 -10.18 2.69 13.87
C TYR A 643 -10.69 1.73 14.94
N LEU A 644 -10.18 1.84 16.17
CA LEU A 644 -10.76 1.14 17.31
C LEU A 644 -12.14 1.72 17.65
N PRO A 645 -13.09 0.90 18.14
CA PRO A 645 -14.29 1.40 18.78
C PRO A 645 -13.90 2.35 19.92
N TYR A 646 -14.57 3.50 20.02
CA TYR A 646 -14.24 4.51 21.04
C TYR A 646 -14.35 3.96 22.46
N GLY A 647 -13.35 4.26 23.30
CA GLY A 647 -13.27 3.75 24.66
C GLY A 647 -12.64 2.36 24.79
N THR A 648 -12.12 1.76 23.72
CA THR A 648 -11.33 0.51 23.80
C THR A 648 -9.98 0.80 24.46
N ASP A 649 -9.65 0.05 25.49
CA ASP A 649 -8.31 -0.04 26.08
C ASP A 649 -7.57 -1.23 25.45
N ALA A 650 -6.68 -0.95 24.52
CA ALA A 650 -5.94 -1.99 23.79
C ALA A 650 -4.99 -2.79 24.70
N SER A 651 -4.56 -2.22 25.84
CA SER A 651 -3.67 -2.90 26.79
C SER A 651 -4.36 -4.04 27.57
N GLN A 652 -5.69 -4.06 27.56
CA GLN A 652 -6.51 -5.09 28.22
C GLN A 652 -6.94 -6.20 27.25
N LEU A 653 -6.60 -6.10 25.97
CA LEU A 653 -6.88 -7.16 25.02
C LEU A 653 -5.83 -8.25 25.17
N MET A 654 -6.25 -9.41 25.66
CA MET A 654 -5.37 -10.58 25.85
C MET A 654 -5.75 -11.66 24.83
N TYR A 655 -4.79 -12.20 24.11
CA TYR A 655 -5.01 -13.22 23.10
C TYR A 655 -5.85 -14.39 23.64
N GLY A 656 -6.89 -14.78 22.91
CA GLY A 656 -7.73 -15.94 23.24
C GLY A 656 -8.56 -15.85 24.50
N LYS A 657 -8.51 -14.76 25.26
CA LYS A 657 -9.21 -14.65 26.55
C LYS A 657 -10.73 -14.63 26.35
N LEU A 658 -11.40 -15.63 26.93
CA LEU A 658 -12.84 -15.71 27.07
C LEU A 658 -13.26 -15.19 28.45
N ASN A 659 -14.31 -14.38 28.51
CA ASN A 659 -15.01 -14.05 29.75
C ASN A 659 -16.46 -14.52 29.65
N TYR A 660 -17.00 -15.14 30.68
CA TYR A 660 -18.37 -15.61 30.69
C TYR A 660 -18.98 -15.55 32.11
N ASP A 661 -20.30 -15.46 32.15
CA ASP A 661 -21.06 -15.36 33.39
C ASP A 661 -21.04 -16.69 34.17
N GLU A 662 -21.22 -16.60 35.51
CA GLU A 662 -21.38 -17.78 36.36
C GLU A 662 -22.55 -18.64 35.84
N GLY A 663 -22.35 -19.95 35.78
CA GLY A 663 -23.33 -20.92 35.25
C GLY A 663 -23.17 -21.25 33.76
N ILE A 664 -22.29 -20.61 33.05
CA ILE A 664 -21.90 -21.02 31.72
C ILE A 664 -20.69 -21.94 31.82
N GLU A 665 -20.80 -23.10 31.20
CA GLU A 665 -19.71 -24.05 31.01
C GLU A 665 -19.31 -24.08 29.54
N ILE A 666 -18.00 -24.01 29.24
CA ILE A 666 -17.44 -24.14 27.91
C ILE A 666 -16.70 -25.46 27.85
N ALA A 667 -17.14 -26.36 26.94
CA ALA A 667 -16.58 -27.69 26.80
C ALA A 667 -15.48 -27.75 25.72
N ASP A 668 -15.63 -26.95 24.66
CA ASP A 668 -14.67 -26.88 23.55
C ASP A 668 -14.67 -25.48 22.95
N TYR A 669 -13.52 -25.04 22.48
CA TYR A 669 -13.31 -23.71 21.90
C TYR A 669 -12.24 -23.77 20.82
N SER A 670 -12.56 -23.22 19.68
CA SER A 670 -11.56 -22.99 18.61
C SER A 670 -11.79 -21.64 17.94
N LYS A 671 -10.68 -20.97 17.57
CA LYS A 671 -10.70 -19.70 16.88
C LYS A 671 -9.85 -19.79 15.63
N THR A 672 -10.41 -19.44 14.49
CA THR A 672 -9.70 -19.33 13.22
C THR A 672 -9.97 -17.95 12.61
N GLY A 673 -9.01 -17.03 12.77
CA GLY A 673 -9.15 -15.64 12.38
C GLY A 673 -10.32 -14.95 13.08
N LEU A 674 -11.36 -14.58 12.33
CA LEU A 674 -12.56 -13.92 12.86
C LEU A 674 -13.71 -14.89 13.19
N ASN A 675 -13.50 -16.18 12.99
CA ASN A 675 -14.49 -17.20 13.25
C ASN A 675 -14.17 -17.93 14.56
N ILE A 676 -15.19 -18.13 15.38
CA ILE A 676 -15.12 -18.87 16.64
C ILE A 676 -16.17 -19.96 16.62
N ASP A 677 -15.74 -21.18 16.89
CA ASP A 677 -16.59 -22.32 17.17
C ASP A 677 -16.43 -22.65 18.64
N LEU A 678 -17.52 -22.71 19.40
CA LEU A 678 -17.48 -23.05 20.82
C LEU A 678 -18.67 -23.93 21.20
N THR A 679 -18.42 -24.95 22.03
CA THR A 679 -19.47 -25.77 22.63
C THR A 679 -19.69 -25.30 24.06
N CYS A 680 -20.91 -24.87 24.36
CA CYS A 680 -21.23 -24.33 25.67
C CYS A 680 -22.58 -24.81 26.19
N ARG A 681 -22.73 -24.73 27.53
CA ARG A 681 -23.93 -25.04 28.26
C ARG A 681 -24.20 -23.92 29.25
N ASN A 682 -25.47 -23.41 29.31
CA ASN A 682 -25.88 -22.49 30.34
C ASN A 682 -26.73 -23.23 31.39
N LEU A 683 -26.15 -23.52 32.55
CA LEU A 683 -26.78 -24.15 33.68
C LEU A 683 -27.54 -23.16 34.59
N GLY A 684 -27.39 -21.85 34.33
CA GLY A 684 -28.04 -20.79 35.07
C GLY A 684 -29.55 -20.73 34.79
N GLN A 685 -30.30 -20.13 35.75
CA GLN A 685 -31.73 -19.90 35.58
C GLN A 685 -32.09 -18.66 34.74
N GLN A 686 -31.10 -17.93 34.32
CA GLN A 686 -31.21 -16.72 33.50
C GLN A 686 -30.28 -16.81 32.30
N ASP A 687 -30.56 -15.99 31.29
CA ASP A 687 -29.70 -15.84 30.13
C ASP A 687 -28.33 -15.34 30.60
N GLY A 688 -27.26 -15.98 30.14
CA GLY A 688 -25.87 -15.65 30.44
C GLY A 688 -25.17 -15.04 29.23
N ARG A 689 -23.96 -14.53 29.43
CA ARG A 689 -23.16 -13.87 28.42
C ARG A 689 -21.81 -14.52 28.28
N ILE A 690 -21.35 -14.60 27.02
CA ILE A 690 -19.97 -14.99 26.70
C ILE A 690 -19.34 -13.81 25.94
N GLU A 691 -18.23 -13.26 26.46
CA GLU A 691 -17.40 -12.28 25.78
C GLU A 691 -16.26 -12.99 25.07
N LEU A 692 -16.16 -12.74 23.78
CA LEU A 692 -15.24 -13.43 22.87
C LEU A 692 -14.03 -12.56 22.57
N PRO A 693 -12.86 -13.14 22.27
CA PRO A 693 -11.66 -12.40 21.89
C PRO A 693 -11.76 -11.85 20.45
N LEU A 694 -12.74 -11.00 20.23
CA LEU A 694 -13.02 -10.29 18.99
C LEU A 694 -13.47 -8.87 19.33
N LEU A 695 -12.90 -7.86 18.68
CA LEU A 695 -13.41 -6.50 18.79
C LEU A 695 -14.76 -6.39 18.09
N TYR A 696 -15.71 -5.74 18.75
CA TYR A 696 -17.06 -5.58 18.20
C TYR A 696 -17.05 -4.55 17.07
N TYR A 697 -17.27 -5.06 15.89
CA TYR A 697 -17.58 -4.30 14.68
C TYR A 697 -18.93 -4.73 14.15
N TRP A 698 -19.66 -3.82 13.50
CA TRP A 698 -20.94 -4.15 12.91
C TRP A 698 -20.80 -5.23 11.84
N GLY A 699 -21.55 -6.32 11.95
CA GLY A 699 -21.54 -7.46 11.04
C GLY A 699 -21.21 -8.80 11.69
N TYR A 700 -20.85 -8.83 12.98
CA TYR A 700 -20.73 -10.10 13.69
C TYR A 700 -22.08 -10.74 13.92
N LYS A 701 -22.15 -12.05 13.68
CA LYS A 701 -23.30 -12.90 13.96
C LYS A 701 -22.89 -14.10 14.79
N ALA A 702 -23.84 -14.59 15.60
CA ALA A 702 -23.71 -15.83 16.33
C ALA A 702 -24.94 -16.70 16.03
N GLN A 703 -24.72 -17.99 15.80
CA GLN A 703 -25.80 -18.95 15.51
C GLN A 703 -25.47 -20.32 16.10
N ASP A 704 -26.53 -21.04 16.49
CA ASP A 704 -26.35 -22.44 16.82
C ASP A 704 -26.00 -23.25 15.56
N ALA A 705 -24.96 -24.09 15.67
CA ALA A 705 -24.41 -24.81 14.53
C ALA A 705 -25.32 -25.89 13.96
N VAL A 706 -26.27 -26.39 14.77
CA VAL A 706 -27.21 -27.49 14.43
C VAL A 706 -28.54 -26.96 13.99
N THR A 707 -29.13 -26.04 14.78
CA THR A 707 -30.49 -25.52 14.51
C THR A 707 -30.47 -24.32 13.56
N GLY A 708 -29.33 -23.59 13.46
CA GLY A 708 -29.21 -22.33 12.71
C GLY A 708 -29.91 -21.16 13.42
N GLU A 709 -30.36 -21.32 14.67
CA GLU A 709 -30.99 -20.25 15.44
C GLU A 709 -29.96 -19.11 15.72
N GLU A 710 -30.36 -17.89 15.38
CA GLU A 710 -29.49 -16.71 15.61
C GLU A 710 -29.53 -16.32 17.09
N MET A 711 -28.34 -16.16 17.69
CA MET A 711 -28.13 -15.62 19.03
C MET A 711 -27.89 -14.11 18.99
N GLN A 712 -28.31 -13.42 20.03
CA GLN A 712 -28.12 -11.98 20.13
C GLN A 712 -26.63 -11.65 20.33
N VAL A 713 -26.08 -10.82 19.45
CA VAL A 713 -24.71 -10.30 19.51
C VAL A 713 -24.75 -8.81 19.86
N PHE A 714 -23.94 -8.39 20.80
CA PHE A 714 -23.86 -6.99 21.19
C PHE A 714 -22.44 -6.62 21.65
N LYS A 715 -22.23 -5.34 21.96
CA LYS A 715 -20.98 -4.76 22.39
C LYS A 715 -20.77 -5.00 23.89
N GLY A 716 -19.82 -5.85 24.24
CA GLY A 716 -19.47 -6.21 25.62
C GLY A 716 -18.49 -5.26 26.27
N THR A 717 -17.86 -5.72 27.36
CA THR A 717 -16.83 -5.00 28.12
C THR A 717 -15.63 -4.72 27.20
N ASN A 718 -15.02 -3.55 27.34
CA ASN A 718 -13.90 -3.11 26.51
C ASN A 718 -14.16 -3.25 24.99
N ASN A 719 -15.43 -3.12 24.59
CA ASN A 719 -15.87 -3.21 23.18
C ASN A 719 -15.62 -4.55 22.50
N VAL A 720 -15.57 -5.66 23.22
CA VAL A 720 -15.47 -6.99 22.62
C VAL A 720 -16.85 -7.51 22.17
N VAL A 721 -16.83 -8.53 21.33
CA VAL A 721 -18.06 -9.24 20.92
C VAL A 721 -18.61 -10.00 22.12
N SER A 722 -19.88 -9.76 22.46
CA SER A 722 -20.61 -10.47 23.49
C SER A 722 -21.82 -11.17 22.90
N VAL A 723 -22.02 -12.44 23.28
CA VAL A 723 -23.13 -13.29 22.81
C VAL A 723 -24.02 -13.64 24.00
N VAL A 724 -25.35 -13.52 23.85
CA VAL A 724 -26.33 -13.99 24.84
C VAL A 724 -26.58 -15.47 24.65
N VAL A 725 -26.39 -16.24 25.70
CA VAL A 725 -26.68 -17.67 25.74
C VAL A 725 -27.93 -17.92 26.59
N PRO A 726 -29.06 -18.34 26.02
CA PRO A 726 -30.31 -18.53 26.77
C PRO A 726 -30.15 -19.52 27.92
N SER A 727 -30.96 -19.33 28.97
CA SER A 727 -31.05 -20.28 30.08
C SER A 727 -31.39 -21.69 29.58
N GLY A 728 -30.64 -22.69 30.03
CA GLY A 728 -30.84 -24.09 29.62
C GLY A 728 -30.35 -24.43 28.23
N TYR A 729 -29.68 -23.51 27.55
CA TYR A 729 -29.04 -23.82 26.24
C TYR A 729 -27.89 -24.80 26.41
N GLU A 730 -27.83 -25.78 25.54
CA GLU A 730 -26.70 -26.71 25.39
C GLU A 730 -26.48 -26.97 23.91
N GLY A 731 -25.32 -26.55 23.36
CA GLY A 731 -25.10 -26.68 21.91
C GLY A 731 -23.76 -26.11 21.49
N GLN A 732 -23.54 -26.13 20.19
CA GLN A 732 -22.37 -25.57 19.53
C GLN A 732 -22.73 -24.23 18.88
N LEU A 733 -22.05 -23.17 19.30
CA LEU A 733 -22.19 -21.84 18.73
C LEU A 733 -21.11 -21.58 17.69
N LYS A 734 -21.51 -20.99 16.57
CA LYS A 734 -20.62 -20.43 15.56
C LYS A 734 -20.76 -18.93 15.56
N VAL A 735 -19.64 -18.24 15.75
CA VAL A 735 -19.59 -16.77 15.74
C VAL A 735 -18.62 -16.32 14.66
N GLY A 736 -19.03 -15.38 13.82
CA GLY A 736 -18.20 -14.90 12.74
C GLY A 736 -18.64 -13.55 12.19
N PHE A 737 -17.77 -12.93 11.39
CA PHE A 737 -18.06 -11.68 10.71
C PHE A 737 -18.66 -11.93 9.33
N GLU A 738 -19.85 -11.39 9.10
CA GLU A 738 -20.53 -11.45 7.81
C GLU A 738 -20.76 -10.04 7.24
N SER A 739 -20.24 -9.81 6.03
CA SER A 739 -20.52 -8.56 5.31
C SER A 739 -22.00 -8.48 4.96
N PRO A 740 -22.70 -7.35 5.26
CA PRO A 740 -24.09 -7.16 4.88
C PRO A 740 -24.30 -7.34 3.36
N TRP A 741 -25.48 -7.85 2.97
CA TRP A 741 -25.79 -8.13 1.56
C TRP A 741 -25.63 -6.89 0.64
N TYR A 742 -25.94 -5.70 1.12
CA TYR A 742 -25.82 -4.46 0.34
C TYR A 742 -24.36 -4.06 0.10
N TRP A 743 -23.38 -4.49 0.96
CA TRP A 743 -21.97 -4.35 0.65
C TRP A 743 -21.58 -5.22 -0.54
N ARG A 744 -22.10 -6.45 -0.61
CA ARG A 744 -21.87 -7.36 -1.75
C ARG A 744 -22.44 -6.79 -3.05
N MET A 745 -23.60 -6.13 -2.96
CA MET A 745 -24.16 -5.41 -4.11
C MET A 745 -23.29 -4.23 -4.54
N ALA A 746 -22.76 -3.47 -3.60
CA ALA A 746 -21.85 -2.36 -3.86
C ALA A 746 -20.53 -2.85 -4.54
N GLU A 747 -20.00 -3.98 -4.09
CA GLU A 747 -18.84 -4.64 -4.72
C GLU A 747 -19.15 -5.04 -6.17
N LEU A 748 -20.28 -5.69 -6.41
CA LEU A 748 -20.69 -6.09 -7.75
C LEU A 748 -20.85 -4.88 -8.69
N VAL A 749 -21.50 -3.81 -8.23
CA VAL A 749 -21.66 -2.58 -9.02
C VAL A 749 -20.30 -1.98 -9.36
N SER A 750 -19.37 -1.92 -8.39
CA SER A 750 -18.04 -1.39 -8.63
C SER A 750 -17.27 -2.20 -9.69
N VAL A 751 -17.32 -3.53 -9.61
CA VAL A 751 -16.68 -4.42 -10.60
C VAL A 751 -17.27 -4.21 -11.99
N LEU A 752 -18.60 -4.17 -12.11
CA LEU A 752 -19.28 -3.96 -13.40
C LEU A 752 -18.92 -2.61 -14.03
N VAL A 753 -18.83 -1.55 -13.22
CA VAL A 753 -18.43 -0.21 -13.69
C VAL A 753 -16.98 -0.20 -14.15
N VAL A 754 -16.06 -0.82 -13.41
CA VAL A 754 -14.64 -0.91 -13.80
C VAL A 754 -14.48 -1.70 -15.09
N LEU A 755 -15.17 -2.83 -15.24
CA LEU A 755 -15.18 -3.62 -16.48
C LEU A 755 -15.77 -2.79 -17.64
N GLY A 756 -16.87 -2.08 -17.43
CA GLY A 756 -17.49 -1.19 -18.41
C GLY A 756 -16.54 -0.05 -18.86
N LEU A 757 -15.78 0.53 -17.92
CA LEU A 757 -14.73 1.51 -18.23
C LEU A 757 -13.65 0.89 -19.12
N GLY A 758 -13.16 -0.32 -18.77
CA GLY A 758 -12.16 -1.05 -19.55
C GLY A 758 -12.63 -1.32 -21.00
N VAL A 759 -13.87 -1.81 -21.14
CA VAL A 759 -14.51 -2.03 -22.46
C VAL A 759 -14.65 -0.72 -23.24
N SER A 760 -15.04 0.37 -22.56
CA SER A 760 -15.16 1.70 -23.20
C SER A 760 -13.83 2.20 -23.74
N VAL A 761 -12.74 2.05 -22.98
CA VAL A 761 -11.38 2.40 -23.40
C VAL A 761 -10.93 1.53 -24.59
N TYR A 762 -11.21 0.22 -24.53
CA TYR A 762 -10.86 -0.72 -25.60
C TYR A 762 -11.59 -0.41 -26.92
N ILE A 763 -12.91 -0.20 -26.87
CA ILE A 763 -13.72 0.16 -28.05
C ILE A 763 -13.23 1.49 -28.63
N GLN A 764 -12.86 2.44 -27.78
CA GLN A 764 -12.31 3.71 -28.22
C GLN A 764 -11.02 3.53 -29.01
N LYS A 765 -10.07 2.75 -28.46
CA LYS A 765 -8.78 2.49 -29.11
C LYS A 765 -8.99 1.78 -30.47
N ARG A 766 -9.92 0.85 -30.53
CA ARG A 766 -10.27 0.14 -31.78
C ARG A 766 -10.84 1.09 -32.85
N LYS A 767 -11.72 2.02 -32.47
CA LYS A 767 -12.29 3.03 -33.40
C LYS A 767 -11.24 4.04 -33.91
N GLU A 768 -10.28 4.40 -33.08
CA GLU A 768 -9.16 5.27 -33.48
C GLU A 768 -8.24 4.57 -34.51
N MET A 769 -8.01 3.28 -34.35
CA MET A 769 -7.22 2.48 -35.30
C MET A 769 -7.95 2.25 -36.64
N SER A 770 -9.26 1.98 -36.61
CA SER A 770 -10.04 1.80 -37.84
C SER A 770 -10.33 3.09 -38.60
N GLY A 771 -10.30 4.25 -37.96
CA GLY A 771 -10.45 5.56 -38.58
C GLY A 771 -9.17 6.10 -39.25
N HIS A 772 -8.02 5.43 -39.09
CA HIS A 772 -6.79 5.69 -39.82
C HIS A 772 -6.63 4.82 -41.09
N GLU A 773 -7.51 3.83 -41.28
CA GLU A 773 -7.54 2.97 -42.49
C GLU A 773 -8.58 3.48 -43.54
N ALA A 774 -9.34 4.55 -43.25
CA ALA A 774 -10.21 5.25 -44.18
C ALA A 774 -9.70 6.69 -44.40
#